data_22d31f83ff6a6fedc92f1de908423bd1
#
_entry.id   22d31f83ff6a6fedc92f1de908423bd1
#
_cell.length_a   1.000
_cell.length_b   1.000
_cell.length_c   1.000
_cell.angle_alpha   90.00
_cell.angle_beta   90.00
_cell.angle_gamma   90.00
#
_symmetry.space_group_name_H-M   'P 1'
#
loop_
_entity.id
_entity.type
_entity.pdbx_description
1 polymer ?
#
loop_
_entity_poly.entity_id
_entity_poly.type
_entity_poly.pdbx_seq_one_letter_code
_entity_poly.pdbx_strand_id
1 'polypeptide(L)'
;MMTVSTYSFARRHIGPSQADTRAMLATIGVPSVETLITQAVPQSIRLDRPLALPASATEAEALAELATKLGANTVMKSFIGAGYHGTIVPPVIQRNMFENPAWYTAYTPYQAEISQGRLEMLFNFQTLVAELTGLPVASASLLDEATAVAEAMGIAFRHHREKRTKVALAGPLHPQVIDVMRTRAEPLGIEIDGADIDDNTAALIVPWPDTHGVYGDHGAAIEKAKAAGAIVVFVADPLALTLTEPVAALGADIAVGSMQRFGVPLGFGGPHAAYCAVSDKLTRLMPGRLVGQSVDAHGRPGYRLALQTREQHIRRDKATSNICTAQALLANMAAAYAIWHGPEGLQEIAGRVHGLAARLADALKNVGLPVSGESRFDTVTVEVTGKATGIAAQAQVDGRLLRVLDADMLSIAFDETSTEADLKAIAALFGATVPDNAAGDLPGKPRGKAFLSQPVFHENRSETEMMRLLRRLSDMDLALDRTMIPLGSCTMKLNAAAEMMPVSWADVGNLHPFAPPAHTAGYRAMFADLEAWLAEITGFHAVSLQPNAGSQGEFAGLLAIRRYHLSRGDANRTVCLIPSSAHGTNPASAAMAGMRVVVVKCTDEGDIDIDDLKARAAEHAQNLAALMITYPSTHGVFEEGVKEIVAAIHEHGGQVYLDGANLNAMVGLARPGDIGADVCHMNLHKTFCIPHGGGGPGVGPIGVKAHLAPFLPGHVTEGTAHAVAAAAFGSASILPITWMYIRMMGPAGLKQATEMAILNANYIATRLGAHFPVLFKGKNDRVAHECILDTRVLKDSADVSVEDIAKRLIDYGFHAPTMSWPVAGTLMVEPTESEPKAELDRFCEAMISIAGEASKIEKGEWPHDDNPLANAPHTAAETLAGEWKHAYSRLEAAYPAGDSNAAKYWPPVSRIDNVAGDRNLVCSCPPLSEYVDAAE
;
A
#
# COMPACT_ATOMS: atom_id res chain seq x y z
N MET A 1 4.17 -33.00 -26.59
CA MET A 1 3.12 -32.25 -25.86
C MET A 1 2.99 -32.91 -24.51
N MET A 2 3.44 -32.25 -23.43
CA MET A 2 3.12 -32.71 -22.10
C MET A 2 1.61 -32.48 -21.88
N THR A 3 0.88 -33.53 -21.59
CA THR A 3 -0.54 -33.45 -21.19
C THR A 3 -0.57 -32.73 -19.83
N VAL A 4 -0.97 -31.49 -19.83
CA VAL A 4 -1.21 -30.76 -18.59
C VAL A 4 -2.31 -31.48 -17.83
N SER A 5 -2.04 -31.90 -16.60
CA SER A 5 -3.02 -32.56 -15.72
C SER A 5 -4.30 -31.72 -15.61
N THR A 6 -5.46 -32.36 -15.55
CA THR A 6 -6.75 -31.69 -15.30
C THR A 6 -6.79 -30.98 -13.95
N TYR A 7 -5.91 -31.32 -13.04
CA TYR A 7 -5.75 -30.71 -11.71
C TYR A 7 -4.66 -29.62 -11.66
N SER A 8 -4.06 -29.23 -12.79
CA SER A 8 -3.06 -28.15 -12.82
C SER A 8 -3.68 -26.80 -12.48
N PHE A 9 -3.13 -26.10 -11.50
CA PHE A 9 -3.57 -24.77 -11.10
C PHE A 9 -3.47 -23.75 -12.25
N ALA A 10 -2.45 -23.83 -13.10
CA ALA A 10 -2.32 -22.96 -14.27
C ALA A 10 -3.58 -22.94 -15.15
N ARG A 11 -4.32 -24.05 -15.24
CA ARG A 11 -5.61 -24.12 -15.96
C ARG A 11 -6.76 -23.42 -15.23
N ARG A 12 -6.63 -23.17 -13.95
CA ARG A 12 -7.60 -22.43 -13.14
C ARG A 12 -7.29 -20.93 -13.14
N HIS A 13 -6.01 -20.58 -13.19
CA HIS A 13 -5.54 -19.20 -13.14
C HIS A 13 -5.61 -18.50 -14.51
N ILE A 14 -5.19 -19.19 -15.57
CA ILE A 14 -5.13 -18.62 -16.94
C ILE A 14 -6.51 -18.65 -17.58
N GLY A 15 -7.01 -17.45 -17.98
CA GLY A 15 -8.35 -17.26 -18.52
C GLY A 15 -8.58 -17.90 -19.90
N PRO A 16 -7.76 -17.58 -20.93
CA PRO A 16 -7.97 -18.10 -22.28
C PRO A 16 -7.76 -19.62 -22.38
N SER A 17 -8.73 -20.33 -22.93
CA SER A 17 -8.60 -21.75 -23.30
C SER A 17 -7.68 -21.92 -24.52
N GLN A 18 -7.31 -23.16 -24.84
CA GLN A 18 -6.55 -23.44 -26.07
C GLN A 18 -7.33 -23.06 -27.34
N ALA A 19 -8.65 -23.15 -27.34
CA ALA A 19 -9.50 -22.73 -28.45
C ALA A 19 -9.49 -21.20 -28.59
N ASP A 20 -9.63 -20.48 -27.46
CA ASP A 20 -9.55 -19.04 -27.41
C ASP A 20 -8.17 -18.52 -27.86
N THR A 21 -7.09 -19.15 -27.39
CA THR A 21 -5.71 -18.83 -27.80
C THR A 21 -5.55 -18.91 -29.32
N ARG A 22 -6.07 -19.99 -29.95
CA ARG A 22 -6.01 -20.12 -31.42
C ARG A 22 -6.82 -19.02 -32.13
N ALA A 23 -8.00 -18.70 -31.63
CA ALA A 23 -8.84 -17.65 -32.21
C ALA A 23 -8.18 -16.27 -32.08
N MET A 24 -7.58 -15.98 -30.92
CA MET A 24 -6.86 -14.73 -30.68
C MET A 24 -5.62 -14.57 -31.56
N LEU A 25 -4.82 -15.65 -31.72
CA LEU A 25 -3.67 -15.67 -32.61
C LEU A 25 -4.08 -15.45 -34.08
N ALA A 26 -5.19 -16.03 -34.51
CA ALA A 26 -5.75 -15.80 -35.86
C ALA A 26 -6.15 -14.33 -36.06
N THR A 27 -6.75 -13.69 -35.03
CA THR A 27 -7.09 -12.26 -35.07
C THR A 27 -5.85 -11.37 -35.16
N ILE A 28 -4.78 -11.71 -34.41
CA ILE A 28 -3.50 -10.98 -34.42
C ILE A 28 -2.70 -11.21 -35.74
N GLY A 29 -3.01 -12.32 -36.45
CA GLY A 29 -2.35 -12.68 -37.71
C GLY A 29 -1.01 -13.37 -37.48
N VAL A 30 -0.86 -14.17 -36.40
CA VAL A 30 0.35 -14.95 -36.13
C VAL A 30 0.04 -16.45 -35.96
N PRO A 31 0.93 -17.37 -36.35
CA PRO A 31 0.64 -18.82 -36.36
C PRO A 31 0.71 -19.45 -34.93
N SER A 32 1.45 -18.87 -34.01
CA SER A 32 1.67 -19.47 -32.69
C SER A 32 2.03 -18.40 -31.64
N VAL A 33 1.85 -18.76 -30.34
CA VAL A 33 2.31 -17.95 -29.21
C VAL A 33 3.82 -17.71 -29.28
N GLU A 34 4.60 -18.75 -29.63
CA GLU A 34 6.06 -18.64 -29.77
C GLU A 34 6.44 -17.58 -30.81
N THR A 35 5.72 -17.54 -31.95
CA THR A 35 5.94 -16.51 -32.99
C THR A 35 5.63 -15.12 -32.44
N LEU A 36 4.51 -14.96 -31.73
CA LEU A 36 4.16 -13.68 -31.08
C LEU A 36 5.25 -13.22 -30.12
N ILE A 37 5.69 -14.09 -29.21
CA ILE A 37 6.75 -13.80 -28.25
C ILE A 37 8.07 -13.44 -28.95
N THR A 38 8.39 -14.14 -30.05
CA THR A 38 9.58 -13.84 -30.86
C THR A 38 9.50 -12.46 -31.52
N GLN A 39 8.30 -11.99 -31.87
CA GLN A 39 8.08 -10.67 -32.42
C GLN A 39 8.06 -9.56 -31.35
N ALA A 40 7.54 -9.84 -30.15
CA ALA A 40 7.36 -8.84 -29.10
C ALA A 40 8.61 -8.66 -28.22
N VAL A 41 9.31 -9.75 -27.88
CA VAL A 41 10.44 -9.73 -26.92
C VAL A 41 11.77 -9.73 -27.67
N PRO A 42 12.68 -8.75 -27.44
CA PRO A 42 13.99 -8.69 -28.08
C PRO A 42 14.82 -9.97 -27.85
N GLN A 43 15.45 -10.47 -28.88
CA GLN A 43 16.28 -11.69 -28.79
C GLN A 43 17.44 -11.53 -27.80
N SER A 44 17.98 -10.33 -27.67
CA SER A 44 19.14 -10.00 -26.82
C SER A 44 18.91 -10.22 -25.34
N ILE A 45 17.63 -10.21 -24.89
CA ILE A 45 17.27 -10.33 -23.47
C ILE A 45 16.57 -11.65 -23.13
N ARG A 46 16.20 -12.45 -24.16
CA ARG A 46 15.41 -13.68 -23.92
C ARG A 46 16.18 -14.72 -23.12
N LEU A 47 15.49 -15.29 -22.14
CA LEU A 47 15.96 -16.42 -21.37
C LEU A 47 15.83 -17.70 -22.22
N ASP A 48 16.91 -18.47 -22.36
CA ASP A 48 17.01 -19.68 -23.19
C ASP A 48 16.81 -21.00 -22.42
N ARG A 49 16.57 -20.90 -21.11
CA ARG A 49 16.35 -22.04 -20.22
C ARG A 49 15.08 -21.87 -19.37
N PRO A 50 14.48 -22.96 -18.88
CA PRO A 50 13.43 -22.85 -17.87
C PRO A 50 13.98 -22.28 -16.55
N LEU A 51 13.08 -21.64 -15.77
CA LEU A 51 13.40 -21.22 -14.43
C LEU A 51 13.71 -22.42 -13.53
N ALA A 52 14.75 -22.33 -12.71
CA ALA A 52 15.15 -23.37 -11.76
C ALA A 52 14.30 -23.27 -10.46
N LEU A 53 13.00 -23.50 -10.60
CA LEU A 53 12.02 -23.48 -9.52
C LEU A 53 11.46 -24.90 -9.30
N PRO A 54 10.83 -25.18 -8.14
CA PRO A 54 10.11 -26.43 -7.91
C PRO A 54 9.04 -26.69 -8.99
N ALA A 55 8.79 -27.95 -9.30
CA ALA A 55 7.70 -28.35 -10.19
C ALA A 55 6.36 -27.86 -9.61
N SER A 56 5.37 -27.60 -10.49
CA SER A 56 4.05 -27.15 -10.03
C SER A 56 3.38 -28.16 -9.10
N ALA A 57 2.77 -27.66 -8.03
CA ALA A 57 1.92 -28.42 -7.13
C ALA A 57 0.43 -28.17 -7.43
N THR A 58 -0.42 -29.09 -7.05
CA THR A 58 -1.87 -28.84 -6.97
C THR A 58 -2.18 -27.92 -5.79
N GLU A 59 -3.38 -27.31 -5.78
CA GLU A 59 -3.84 -26.48 -4.65
C GLU A 59 -3.75 -27.23 -3.31
N ALA A 60 -4.21 -28.49 -3.28
CA ALA A 60 -4.18 -29.31 -2.05
C ALA A 60 -2.75 -29.62 -1.58
N GLU A 61 -1.84 -29.94 -2.51
CA GLU A 61 -0.44 -30.20 -2.18
C GLU A 61 0.28 -28.95 -1.68
N ALA A 62 0.08 -27.80 -2.35
CA ALA A 62 0.71 -26.54 -1.96
C ALA A 62 0.21 -26.07 -0.57
N LEU A 63 -1.10 -26.16 -0.31
CA LEU A 63 -1.68 -25.84 1.01
C LEU A 63 -1.12 -26.76 2.11
N ALA A 64 -1.01 -28.09 1.85
CA ALA A 64 -0.46 -29.04 2.83
C ALA A 64 1.02 -28.80 3.09
N GLU A 65 1.81 -28.50 2.03
CA GLU A 65 3.24 -28.17 2.14
C GLU A 65 3.43 -26.89 2.96
N LEU A 66 2.70 -25.83 2.65
CA LEU A 66 2.79 -24.56 3.37
C LEU A 66 2.31 -24.71 4.83
N ALA A 67 1.23 -25.43 5.09
CA ALA A 67 0.75 -25.70 6.44
C ALA A 67 1.80 -26.48 7.27
N THR A 68 2.47 -27.46 6.66
CA THR A 68 3.55 -28.20 7.32
C THR A 68 4.73 -27.27 7.64
N LYS A 69 5.11 -26.40 6.70
CA LYS A 69 6.21 -25.44 6.86
C LYS A 69 5.89 -24.41 7.95
N LEU A 70 4.73 -23.76 7.89
CA LEU A 70 4.31 -22.75 8.87
C LEU A 70 3.96 -23.35 10.24
N GLY A 71 3.55 -24.62 10.31
CA GLY A 71 3.36 -25.37 11.56
C GLY A 71 4.64 -25.59 12.38
N ALA A 72 5.81 -25.26 11.82
CA ALA A 72 7.06 -25.19 12.57
C ALA A 72 7.18 -23.89 13.40
N ASN A 73 6.27 -22.95 13.25
CA ASN A 73 6.17 -21.80 14.13
C ASN A 73 5.62 -22.22 15.50
N THR A 74 6.00 -21.49 16.54
CA THR A 74 5.44 -21.65 17.88
C THR A 74 4.73 -20.36 18.29
N VAL A 75 3.41 -20.34 18.11
CA VAL A 75 2.59 -19.19 18.51
C VAL A 75 2.49 -19.14 20.03
N MET A 76 3.14 -18.16 20.64
CA MET A 76 3.07 -17.88 22.06
C MET A 76 2.31 -16.59 22.32
N LYS A 77 1.70 -16.46 23.49
CA LYS A 77 1.06 -15.24 23.91
C LYS A 77 2.11 -14.15 24.12
N SER A 78 2.00 -13.06 23.38
CA SER A 78 3.01 -12.00 23.40
C SER A 78 2.66 -10.90 24.42
N PHE A 79 3.64 -10.54 25.23
CA PHE A 79 3.66 -9.37 26.11
C PHE A 79 4.86 -8.47 25.74
N ILE A 80 5.33 -8.56 24.51
CA ILE A 80 6.46 -7.77 24.00
C ILE A 80 6.05 -6.32 23.77
N GLY A 81 4.87 -6.07 23.24
CA GLY A 81 4.43 -4.73 22.88
C GLY A 81 5.28 -4.10 21.78
N ALA A 82 5.97 -3.00 22.12
CA ALA A 82 6.86 -2.30 21.19
C ALA A 82 6.18 -1.87 19.87
N GLY A 83 4.92 -1.39 19.98
CA GLY A 83 4.13 -0.93 18.85
C GLY A 83 3.28 -2.02 18.17
N TYR A 84 3.31 -3.29 18.66
CA TYR A 84 2.53 -4.41 18.13
C TYR A 84 1.78 -5.11 19.27
N HIS A 85 0.47 -5.29 19.13
CA HIS A 85 -0.39 -5.78 20.18
C HIS A 85 -1.35 -6.84 19.66
N GLY A 86 -1.61 -7.87 20.47
CA GLY A 86 -2.66 -8.84 20.20
C GLY A 86 -4.02 -8.17 20.20
N THR A 87 -4.86 -8.50 19.24
CA THR A 87 -6.22 -7.97 19.11
C THR A 87 -7.18 -9.08 18.70
N ILE A 88 -8.46 -8.91 18.99
CA ILE A 88 -9.51 -9.87 18.63
C ILE A 88 -10.23 -9.34 17.39
N VAL A 89 -9.96 -9.98 16.25
CA VAL A 89 -10.69 -9.64 15.01
C VAL A 89 -12.13 -10.13 15.14
N PRO A 90 -13.15 -9.25 15.08
CA PRO A 90 -14.54 -9.71 15.10
C PRO A 90 -14.83 -10.63 13.91
N PRO A 91 -15.41 -11.84 14.11
CA PRO A 91 -15.62 -12.81 13.03
C PRO A 91 -16.43 -12.25 11.85
N VAL A 92 -17.37 -11.34 12.11
CA VAL A 92 -18.16 -10.68 11.07
C VAL A 92 -17.30 -9.79 10.17
N ILE A 93 -16.27 -9.12 10.71
CA ILE A 93 -15.32 -8.29 9.94
C ILE A 93 -14.33 -9.20 9.21
N GLN A 94 -13.80 -10.24 9.88
CA GLN A 94 -12.91 -11.19 9.24
C GLN A 94 -13.55 -11.80 7.99
N ARG A 95 -14.76 -12.35 8.13
CA ARG A 95 -15.45 -13.05 7.04
C ARG A 95 -15.98 -12.14 5.93
N ASN A 96 -16.54 -10.98 6.29
CA ASN A 96 -17.25 -10.12 5.34
C ASN A 96 -16.41 -8.95 4.81
N MET A 97 -15.16 -8.78 5.28
CA MET A 97 -14.23 -7.78 4.78
C MET A 97 -12.87 -8.39 4.47
N PHE A 98 -12.15 -8.94 5.46
CA PHE A 98 -10.77 -9.42 5.29
C PHE A 98 -10.67 -10.61 4.32
N GLU A 99 -11.62 -11.55 4.39
CA GLU A 99 -11.69 -12.73 3.51
C GLU A 99 -12.62 -12.53 2.30
N ASN A 100 -13.18 -11.34 2.10
CA ASN A 100 -14.17 -11.08 1.07
C ASN A 100 -13.53 -10.43 -0.17
N PRO A 101 -13.57 -11.09 -1.37
CA PRO A 101 -12.98 -10.57 -2.59
C PRO A 101 -13.53 -9.22 -3.05
N ALA A 102 -14.77 -8.87 -2.73
CA ALA A 102 -15.33 -7.55 -3.00
C ALA A 102 -14.53 -6.40 -2.33
N TRP A 103 -13.84 -6.68 -1.22
CA TRP A 103 -13.00 -5.73 -0.51
C TRP A 103 -11.53 -5.85 -0.90
N TYR A 104 -10.94 -7.07 -0.90
CA TYR A 104 -9.51 -7.20 -1.10
C TYR A 104 -9.08 -7.17 -2.58
N THR A 105 -9.98 -7.41 -3.54
CA THR A 105 -9.63 -7.34 -4.97
C THR A 105 -9.85 -5.95 -5.60
N ALA A 106 -10.41 -4.99 -4.88
CA ALA A 106 -10.57 -3.62 -5.36
C ALA A 106 -9.23 -2.89 -5.45
N TYR A 107 -9.18 -1.84 -6.29
CA TYR A 107 -8.01 -0.96 -6.43
C TYR A 107 -8.20 0.38 -5.71
N THR A 108 -7.16 1.22 -5.74
CA THR A 108 -7.21 2.61 -5.27
C THR A 108 -8.40 3.34 -5.90
N PRO A 109 -9.22 4.06 -5.12
CA PRO A 109 -10.48 4.62 -5.59
C PRO A 109 -10.31 5.90 -6.44
N TYR A 110 -9.53 5.82 -7.51
CA TYR A 110 -9.33 6.93 -8.45
C TYR A 110 -10.62 7.33 -9.18
N GLN A 111 -11.48 6.35 -9.46
CA GLN A 111 -12.81 6.57 -10.03
C GLN A 111 -13.83 6.53 -8.90
N ALA A 112 -14.24 7.70 -8.46
CA ALA A 112 -15.09 7.87 -7.28
C ALA A 112 -16.45 7.17 -7.44
N GLU A 113 -17.03 7.22 -8.62
CA GLU A 113 -18.41 6.76 -8.90
C GLU A 113 -18.58 5.25 -8.74
N ILE A 114 -17.48 4.47 -8.81
CA ILE A 114 -17.48 3.01 -8.64
C ILE A 114 -16.76 2.57 -7.36
N SER A 115 -16.56 3.49 -6.43
CA SER A 115 -15.73 3.29 -5.25
C SER A 115 -16.35 3.89 -3.99
N GLN A 116 -17.65 4.17 -3.99
CA GLN A 116 -18.31 4.94 -2.93
C GLN A 116 -18.28 4.20 -1.59
N GLY A 117 -18.37 2.85 -1.60
CA GLY A 117 -18.37 2.07 -0.37
C GLY A 117 -17.02 2.07 0.36
N ARG A 118 -15.92 1.82 -0.36
CA ARG A 118 -14.58 1.88 0.27
C ARG A 118 -14.14 3.31 0.57
N LEU A 119 -14.59 4.31 -0.19
CA LEU A 119 -14.38 5.72 0.11
C LEU A 119 -15.13 6.13 1.39
N GLU A 120 -16.39 5.70 1.57
CA GLU A 120 -17.15 5.94 2.81
C GLU A 120 -16.44 5.32 4.01
N MET A 121 -15.93 4.08 3.89
CA MET A 121 -15.22 3.43 5.00
C MET A 121 -13.88 4.12 5.31
N LEU A 122 -13.12 4.56 4.31
CA LEU A 122 -11.90 5.35 4.51
C LEU A 122 -12.19 6.72 5.13
N PHE A 123 -13.32 7.34 4.77
CA PHE A 123 -13.76 8.59 5.40
C PHE A 123 -14.11 8.37 6.88
N ASN A 124 -14.73 7.23 7.23
CA ASN A 124 -14.95 6.84 8.62
C ASN A 124 -13.63 6.59 9.36
N PHE A 125 -12.62 6.02 8.70
CA PHE A 125 -11.27 5.89 9.26
C PHE A 125 -10.65 7.25 9.57
N GLN A 126 -10.72 8.20 8.65
CA GLN A 126 -10.23 9.58 8.86
C GLN A 126 -10.96 10.27 10.01
N THR A 127 -12.29 10.08 10.09
CA THR A 127 -13.12 10.60 11.19
C THR A 127 -12.67 10.02 12.53
N LEU A 128 -12.48 8.69 12.61
CA LEU A 128 -11.96 8.02 13.80
C LEU A 128 -10.63 8.63 14.26
N VAL A 129 -9.68 8.80 13.37
CA VAL A 129 -8.36 9.34 13.69
C VAL A 129 -8.44 10.81 14.10
N ALA A 130 -9.23 11.61 13.39
CA ALA A 130 -9.44 13.03 13.73
C ALA A 130 -10.07 13.20 15.12
N GLU A 131 -11.09 12.40 15.43
CA GLU A 131 -11.76 12.39 16.74
C GLU A 131 -10.81 11.96 17.87
N LEU A 132 -10.00 10.90 17.67
CA LEU A 132 -9.06 10.43 18.67
C LEU A 132 -7.96 11.47 18.97
N THR A 133 -7.38 12.06 17.92
CA THR A 133 -6.24 12.98 18.03
C THR A 133 -6.63 14.42 18.31
N GLY A 134 -7.87 14.82 17.97
CA GLY A 134 -8.35 16.21 18.00
C GLY A 134 -7.77 17.09 16.89
N LEU A 135 -7.08 16.51 15.89
CA LEU A 135 -6.54 17.21 14.73
C LEU A 135 -7.52 17.10 13.55
N PRO A 136 -7.76 18.20 12.80
CA PRO A 136 -8.89 18.29 11.88
C PRO A 136 -8.74 17.44 10.61
N VAL A 137 -7.51 17.13 10.16
CA VAL A 137 -7.27 16.43 8.90
C VAL A 137 -6.41 15.19 9.12
N ALA A 138 -6.97 14.02 8.80
CA ALA A 138 -6.29 12.73 8.89
C ALA A 138 -6.14 12.08 7.51
N SER A 139 -5.03 11.37 7.28
CA SER A 139 -4.81 10.59 6.05
C SER A 139 -5.66 9.32 6.02
N ALA A 140 -5.91 8.80 4.82
CA ALA A 140 -6.63 7.54 4.62
C ALA A 140 -5.80 6.27 4.93
N SER A 141 -4.59 6.38 5.38
CA SER A 141 -3.60 5.50 6.03
C SER A 141 -2.18 5.77 5.54
N LEU A 142 -1.20 5.31 6.31
CA LEU A 142 0.21 5.18 5.96
C LEU A 142 0.65 3.71 6.13
N LEU A 143 1.95 3.41 5.93
CA LEU A 143 2.44 2.03 5.82
C LEU A 143 2.60 1.32 7.17
N ASP A 144 3.32 1.93 8.11
CA ASP A 144 3.51 1.48 9.49
C ASP A 144 3.88 2.66 10.40
N GLU A 145 3.98 2.44 11.72
CA GLU A 145 4.28 3.51 12.67
C GLU A 145 5.63 4.17 12.41
N ALA A 146 6.68 3.38 12.19
CA ALA A 146 8.03 3.92 12.00
C ALA A 146 8.12 4.80 10.75
N THR A 147 7.51 4.37 9.66
CA THR A 147 7.42 5.16 8.43
C THR A 147 6.54 6.39 8.61
N ALA A 148 5.45 6.31 9.39
CA ALA A 148 4.60 7.47 9.69
C ALA A 148 5.35 8.54 10.49
N VAL A 149 6.18 8.15 11.47
CA VAL A 149 7.05 9.09 12.20
C VAL A 149 8.08 9.74 11.27
N ALA A 150 8.70 8.93 10.38
CA ALA A 150 9.64 9.45 9.38
C ALA A 150 8.98 10.40 8.37
N GLU A 151 7.71 10.13 7.99
CA GLU A 151 6.93 11.07 7.15
C GLU A 151 6.62 12.37 7.91
N ALA A 152 6.26 12.31 9.19
CA ALA A 152 6.03 13.51 10.01
C ALA A 152 7.31 14.38 10.13
N MET A 153 8.47 13.75 10.27
CA MET A 153 9.77 14.43 10.19
C MET A 153 9.95 15.12 8.83
N GLY A 154 9.60 14.43 7.74
CA GLY A 154 9.65 14.98 6.38
C GLY A 154 8.71 16.17 6.18
N ILE A 155 7.48 16.13 6.75
CA ILE A 155 6.53 17.25 6.73
C ILE A 155 7.15 18.47 7.42
N ALA A 156 7.73 18.28 8.60
CA ALA A 156 8.34 19.37 9.36
C ALA A 156 9.54 19.98 8.60
N PHE A 157 10.40 19.14 8.04
CA PHE A 157 11.53 19.58 7.22
C PHE A 157 11.10 20.43 6.02
N ARG A 158 10.10 19.98 5.27
CA ARG A 158 9.51 20.69 4.12
C ARG A 158 8.75 21.94 4.53
N HIS A 159 8.09 21.95 5.69
CA HIS A 159 7.41 23.13 6.24
C HIS A 159 8.41 24.29 6.43
N HIS A 160 9.59 23.99 6.93
CA HIS A 160 10.68 24.94 7.10
C HIS A 160 11.54 25.15 5.82
N ARG A 161 11.03 24.71 4.64
CA ARG A 161 11.70 24.85 3.35
C ARG A 161 13.13 24.29 3.34
N GLU A 162 13.31 23.16 4.05
CA GLU A 162 14.58 22.42 4.15
C GLU A 162 15.74 23.21 4.79
N LYS A 163 15.40 24.27 5.52
CA LYS A 163 16.40 25.14 6.16
C LYS A 163 16.74 24.73 7.58
N ARG A 164 15.85 24.02 8.25
CA ARG A 164 16.04 23.51 9.61
C ARG A 164 16.31 22.02 9.54
N THR A 165 17.44 21.57 10.04
CA THR A 165 17.95 20.21 9.87
C THR A 165 18.02 19.42 11.17
N LYS A 166 17.48 19.93 12.27
CA LYS A 166 17.51 19.27 13.58
C LYS A 166 16.12 18.77 13.97
N VAL A 167 16.04 17.52 14.47
CA VAL A 167 14.85 16.92 15.06
C VAL A 167 15.15 16.54 16.49
N ALA A 168 14.41 17.11 17.45
CA ALA A 168 14.55 16.84 18.88
C ALA A 168 13.60 15.71 19.32
N LEU A 169 14.02 14.89 20.28
CA LEU A 169 13.24 13.82 20.90
C LEU A 169 12.93 14.16 22.35
N ALA A 170 11.66 14.21 22.72
CA ALA A 170 11.23 14.47 24.09
C ALA A 170 11.36 13.24 25.01
N GLY A 171 11.47 12.05 24.45
CA GLY A 171 11.62 10.79 25.17
C GLY A 171 12.02 9.63 24.27
N PRO A 172 12.27 8.43 24.83
CA PRO A 172 12.71 7.28 24.07
C PRO A 172 11.56 6.71 23.22
N LEU A 173 11.78 6.62 21.90
CA LEU A 173 10.92 5.91 20.95
C LEU A 173 11.27 4.43 20.87
N HIS A 174 10.43 3.62 20.23
CA HIS A 174 10.78 2.23 19.93
C HIS A 174 12.03 2.15 19.05
N PRO A 175 12.94 1.17 19.26
CA PRO A 175 14.20 1.09 18.53
C PRO A 175 14.05 1.04 17.01
N GLN A 176 13.05 0.32 16.49
CA GLN A 176 12.76 0.26 15.06
C GLN A 176 12.28 1.61 14.50
N VAL A 177 11.58 2.41 15.28
CA VAL A 177 11.15 3.76 14.88
C VAL A 177 12.37 4.66 14.70
N ILE A 178 13.28 4.66 15.66
CA ILE A 178 14.54 5.43 15.58
C ILE A 178 15.38 5.00 14.38
N ASP A 179 15.48 3.68 14.11
CA ASP A 179 16.29 3.17 12.99
C ASP A 179 15.73 3.62 11.64
N VAL A 180 14.42 3.53 11.43
CA VAL A 180 13.76 4.03 10.20
C VAL A 180 13.89 5.55 10.08
N MET A 181 13.71 6.30 11.17
CA MET A 181 13.93 7.76 11.18
C MET A 181 15.35 8.11 10.73
N ARG A 182 16.39 7.44 11.28
CA ARG A 182 17.78 7.65 10.90
C ARG A 182 18.05 7.33 9.45
N THR A 183 17.47 6.21 8.96
CA THR A 183 17.56 5.83 7.54
C THR A 183 16.98 6.89 6.60
N ARG A 184 15.89 7.54 6.99
CA ARG A 184 15.26 8.64 6.22
C ARG A 184 15.99 9.98 6.39
N ALA A 185 16.59 10.23 7.53
CA ALA A 185 17.28 11.47 7.87
C ALA A 185 18.64 11.60 7.19
N GLU A 186 19.43 10.50 7.15
CA GLU A 186 20.80 10.46 6.65
C GLU A 186 20.98 11.10 5.26
N PRO A 187 20.20 10.71 4.22
CA PRO A 187 20.38 11.27 2.88
C PRO A 187 20.07 12.76 2.78
N LEU A 188 19.25 13.28 3.69
CA LEU A 188 18.78 14.67 3.71
C LEU A 188 19.62 15.55 4.66
N GLY A 189 20.61 14.98 5.35
CA GLY A 189 21.42 15.70 6.32
C GLY A 189 20.63 16.18 7.55
N ILE A 190 19.56 15.47 7.92
CA ILE A 190 18.77 15.75 9.11
C ILE A 190 19.44 15.08 10.31
N GLU A 191 19.70 15.86 11.35
CA GLU A 191 20.26 15.41 12.62
C GLU A 191 19.12 15.05 13.57
N ILE A 192 19.15 13.82 14.12
CA ILE A 192 18.24 13.40 15.17
C ILE A 192 19.02 13.45 16.47
N ASP A 193 18.73 14.39 17.31
CA ASP A 193 19.42 14.68 18.57
C ASP A 193 18.43 14.58 19.75
N GLY A 194 18.95 14.56 20.98
CA GLY A 194 18.15 14.55 22.20
C GLY A 194 17.22 15.75 22.38
N ALA A 195 16.87 16.06 23.62
CA ALA A 195 15.86 17.08 23.96
C ALA A 195 16.30 18.56 23.77
N ASP A 196 17.48 18.84 23.19
CA ASP A 196 17.91 20.22 22.99
C ASP A 196 17.19 20.87 21.79
N ILE A 197 16.51 21.98 22.05
CA ILE A 197 15.68 22.71 21.08
C ILE A 197 16.29 24.10 20.88
N ASP A 198 16.52 24.45 19.60
CA ASP A 198 17.07 25.71 19.15
C ASP A 198 16.39 26.21 17.86
N ASP A 199 16.87 27.31 17.29
CA ASP A 199 16.31 27.91 16.06
C ASP A 199 16.50 27.03 14.80
N ASN A 200 17.38 26.01 14.84
CA ASN A 200 17.56 25.03 13.76
C ASN A 200 16.62 23.82 13.91
N THR A 201 15.88 23.73 15.03
CA THR A 201 14.98 22.61 15.28
C THR A 201 13.76 22.69 14.36
N ALA A 202 13.59 21.68 13.49
CA ALA A 202 12.44 21.55 12.60
C ALA A 202 11.23 20.92 13.32
N ALA A 203 11.48 19.90 14.16
CA ALA A 203 10.43 19.20 14.90
C ALA A 203 10.88 18.78 16.30
N LEU A 204 9.91 18.70 17.22
CA LEU A 204 9.97 17.94 18.46
C LEU A 204 9.10 16.70 18.35
N ILE A 205 9.68 15.50 18.51
CA ILE A 205 8.95 14.24 18.53
C ILE A 205 8.65 13.85 19.98
N VAL A 206 7.37 13.66 20.30
CA VAL A 206 6.87 13.35 21.65
C VAL A 206 6.26 11.94 21.63
N PRO A 207 6.87 10.93 22.26
CA PRO A 207 6.24 9.62 22.44
C PRO A 207 5.09 9.68 23.45
N TRP A 208 3.98 8.97 23.17
CA TRP A 208 2.78 9.04 23.99
C TRP A 208 1.98 7.73 24.01
N PRO A 209 2.35 6.73 24.87
CA PRO A 209 3.50 6.68 25.79
C PRO A 209 4.85 6.43 25.08
N ASP A 210 5.94 6.43 25.87
CA ASP A 210 7.28 6.07 25.39
C ASP A 210 7.49 4.54 25.29
N THR A 211 8.68 4.10 24.83
CA THR A 211 8.98 2.66 24.64
C THR A 211 9.00 1.86 25.94
N HIS A 212 9.07 2.51 27.09
CA HIS A 212 9.01 1.89 28.43
C HIS A 212 7.57 1.90 29.01
N GLY A 213 6.61 2.41 28.23
CA GLY A 213 5.22 2.54 28.62
C GLY A 213 4.92 3.77 29.50
N VAL A 214 5.88 4.67 29.64
CA VAL A 214 5.81 5.83 30.53
C VAL A 214 5.28 7.06 29.78
N TYR A 215 4.38 7.79 30.42
CA TYR A 215 4.02 9.14 30.04
C TYR A 215 4.91 10.17 30.75
N GLY A 216 5.80 10.82 29.99
CA GLY A 216 6.67 11.87 30.49
C GLY A 216 5.95 13.22 30.64
N ASP A 217 6.45 14.08 31.51
CA ASP A 217 6.07 15.50 31.52
C ASP A 217 6.84 16.24 30.42
N HIS A 218 6.17 16.48 29.29
CA HIS A 218 6.75 17.12 28.11
C HIS A 218 6.35 18.60 27.96
N GLY A 219 5.58 19.17 28.88
CA GLY A 219 5.01 20.52 28.78
C GLY A 219 6.06 21.59 28.50
N ALA A 220 7.13 21.63 29.26
CA ALA A 220 8.20 22.61 29.08
C ALA A 220 8.93 22.45 27.72
N ALA A 221 9.14 21.22 27.23
CA ALA A 221 9.75 20.96 25.93
C ALA A 221 8.84 21.40 24.78
N ILE A 222 7.53 21.15 24.90
CA ILE A 222 6.51 21.58 23.93
C ILE A 222 6.44 23.11 23.86
N GLU A 223 6.43 23.81 24.98
CA GLU A 223 6.44 25.28 25.02
C GLU A 223 7.70 25.85 24.37
N LYS A 224 8.89 25.27 24.66
CA LYS A 224 10.15 25.67 24.04
C LYS A 224 10.14 25.44 22.53
N ALA A 225 9.62 24.29 22.05
CA ALA A 225 9.50 23.98 20.63
C ALA A 225 8.60 24.98 19.91
N LYS A 226 7.43 25.28 20.48
CA LYS A 226 6.49 26.28 19.96
C LYS A 226 7.12 27.69 19.90
N ALA A 227 7.83 28.09 20.95
CA ALA A 227 8.53 29.37 20.98
C ALA A 227 9.62 29.47 19.89
N ALA A 228 10.33 28.37 19.62
CA ALA A 228 11.28 28.26 18.52
C ALA A 228 10.60 28.10 17.14
N GLY A 229 9.29 27.93 17.07
CA GLY A 229 8.53 27.71 15.86
C GLY A 229 8.74 26.31 15.25
N ALA A 230 9.21 25.33 16.02
CA ALA A 230 9.34 23.94 15.62
C ALA A 230 7.94 23.25 15.59
N ILE A 231 7.78 22.26 14.71
CA ILE A 231 6.56 21.44 14.62
C ILE A 231 6.55 20.41 15.75
N VAL A 232 5.44 20.34 16.50
CA VAL A 232 5.26 19.35 17.57
C VAL A 232 4.55 18.11 17.03
N VAL A 233 5.23 16.95 17.08
CA VAL A 233 4.76 15.67 16.58
C VAL A 233 4.55 14.70 17.73
N PHE A 234 3.34 14.21 17.93
CA PHE A 234 3.05 13.13 18.88
C PHE A 234 3.05 11.77 18.19
N VAL A 235 3.77 10.80 18.76
CA VAL A 235 3.67 9.38 18.41
C VAL A 235 2.77 8.75 19.46
N ALA A 236 1.48 8.57 19.12
CA ALA A 236 0.44 8.30 20.10
C ALA A 236 -0.26 6.96 19.88
N ASP A 237 -0.49 6.23 20.98
CA ASP A 237 -1.28 5.00 20.95
C ASP A 237 -2.78 5.33 20.81
N PRO A 238 -3.48 4.85 19.75
CA PRO A 238 -4.87 5.22 19.49
C PRO A 238 -5.86 4.67 20.54
N LEU A 239 -5.56 3.52 21.15
CA LEU A 239 -6.42 2.96 22.20
C LEU A 239 -6.30 3.75 23.51
N ALA A 240 -5.10 4.19 23.86
CA ALA A 240 -4.88 5.08 24.98
C ALA A 240 -5.63 6.42 24.83
N LEU A 241 -5.70 6.95 23.60
CA LEU A 241 -6.45 8.18 23.30
C LEU A 241 -7.96 8.05 23.52
N THR A 242 -8.51 6.86 23.70
CA THR A 242 -9.91 6.67 24.10
C THR A 242 -10.17 7.02 25.58
N LEU A 243 -9.13 7.01 26.41
CA LEU A 243 -9.19 7.30 27.85
C LEU A 243 -8.62 8.67 28.21
N THR A 244 -7.69 9.21 27.44
CA THR A 244 -6.98 10.47 27.69
C THR A 244 -7.49 11.59 26.79
N GLU A 245 -7.18 12.84 27.16
CA GLU A 245 -7.50 13.98 26.32
C GLU A 245 -6.76 13.89 24.96
N PRO A 246 -7.35 14.46 23.88
CA PRO A 246 -6.72 14.45 22.57
C PRO A 246 -5.37 15.18 22.57
N VAL A 247 -4.38 14.66 21.83
CA VAL A 247 -3.03 15.26 21.77
C VAL A 247 -3.01 16.68 21.18
N ALA A 248 -4.00 17.06 20.39
CA ALA A 248 -4.19 18.43 19.94
C ALA A 248 -4.34 19.41 21.12
N ALA A 249 -5.03 19.02 22.20
CA ALA A 249 -5.16 19.81 23.41
C ALA A 249 -3.83 19.97 24.17
N LEU A 250 -2.91 19.02 24.00
CA LEU A 250 -1.54 19.07 24.54
C LEU A 250 -0.59 19.86 23.63
N GLY A 251 -1.07 20.29 22.47
CA GLY A 251 -0.34 21.17 21.57
C GLY A 251 0.31 20.50 20.38
N ALA A 252 -0.15 19.32 19.98
CA ALA A 252 0.29 18.66 18.76
C ALA A 252 -0.03 19.48 17.50
N ASP A 253 0.91 19.56 16.58
CA ASP A 253 0.69 19.98 15.19
C ASP A 253 0.47 18.77 14.27
N ILE A 254 1.08 17.64 14.63
CA ILE A 254 0.98 16.35 13.95
C ILE A 254 0.80 15.25 14.99
N ALA A 255 -0.03 14.27 14.68
CA ALA A 255 -0.13 13.02 15.45
C ALA A 255 0.03 11.82 14.47
N VAL A 256 0.87 10.87 14.84
CA VAL A 256 1.11 9.63 14.09
C VAL A 256 1.08 8.43 15.02
N GLY A 257 0.86 7.24 14.46
CA GLY A 257 0.85 5.98 15.21
C GLY A 257 0.33 4.84 14.36
N SER A 258 0.08 3.69 14.97
CA SER A 258 -0.45 2.50 14.31
C SER A 258 -1.88 2.18 14.76
N MET A 259 -2.77 1.93 13.80
CA MET A 259 -4.13 1.43 14.09
C MET A 259 -4.20 -0.11 14.17
N GLN A 260 -3.06 -0.80 14.22
CA GLN A 260 -2.99 -2.27 14.23
C GLN A 260 -3.86 -2.89 15.34
N ARG A 261 -3.83 -2.32 16.54
CA ARG A 261 -4.59 -2.85 17.68
C ARG A 261 -6.11 -2.63 17.59
N PHE A 262 -6.61 -2.04 16.50
CA PHE A 262 -8.02 -1.94 16.16
C PHE A 262 -8.42 -3.08 15.20
N GLY A 263 -8.32 -4.33 15.67
CA GLY A 263 -8.81 -5.50 14.96
C GLY A 263 -7.96 -5.94 13.75
N VAL A 264 -6.69 -5.56 13.67
CA VAL A 264 -5.78 -6.02 12.61
C VAL A 264 -4.79 -7.03 13.18
N PRO A 265 -4.67 -8.26 12.61
CA PRO A 265 -3.75 -9.27 13.12
C PRO A 265 -2.31 -8.79 13.20
N LEU A 266 -1.52 -9.35 14.13
CA LEU A 266 -0.08 -9.08 14.28
C LEU A 266 0.69 -9.36 12.99
N GLY A 267 0.37 -10.46 12.28
CA GLY A 267 0.86 -10.80 10.96
C GLY A 267 2.38 -10.83 10.83
N PHE A 268 3.10 -11.12 11.89
CA PHE A 268 4.57 -11.07 11.94
C PHE A 268 5.15 -9.72 11.45
N GLY A 269 4.42 -8.63 11.70
CA GLY A 269 4.86 -7.26 11.36
C GLY A 269 3.99 -6.51 10.36
N GLY A 270 3.04 -7.19 9.73
CA GLY A 270 2.12 -6.52 8.81
C GLY A 270 1.58 -7.36 7.68
N PRO A 271 0.77 -6.70 6.80
CA PRO A 271 0.56 -5.25 6.66
C PRO A 271 -0.29 -4.64 7.78
N HIS A 272 -0.02 -3.38 8.16
CA HIS A 272 -0.77 -2.62 9.16
C HIS A 272 -1.13 -1.22 8.63
N ALA A 273 -2.21 -0.63 9.12
CA ALA A 273 -2.56 0.76 8.83
C ALA A 273 -1.96 1.69 9.89
N ALA A 274 -0.98 2.50 9.50
CA ALA A 274 -0.59 3.65 10.31
C ALA A 274 -1.48 4.85 10.01
N TYR A 275 -1.54 5.80 10.92
CA TYR A 275 -2.25 7.05 10.74
C TYR A 275 -1.31 8.26 10.81
N CYS A 276 -1.74 9.34 10.15
CA CYS A 276 -1.16 10.67 10.28
C CYS A 276 -2.29 11.69 10.29
N ALA A 277 -2.38 12.46 11.37
CA ALA A 277 -3.29 13.60 11.48
C ALA A 277 -2.50 14.89 11.63
N VAL A 278 -2.99 15.98 11.04
CA VAL A 278 -2.29 17.26 11.01
C VAL A 278 -3.22 18.43 11.28
N SER A 279 -2.66 19.52 11.77
CA SER A 279 -3.33 20.83 11.80
C SER A 279 -3.51 21.39 10.37
N ASP A 280 -4.51 22.24 10.15
CA ASP A 280 -4.86 22.80 8.85
C ASP A 280 -3.69 23.38 8.06
N LYS A 281 -2.76 24.06 8.73
CA LYS A 281 -1.58 24.67 8.10
C LYS A 281 -0.64 23.66 7.41
N LEU A 282 -0.73 22.36 7.76
CA LEU A 282 0.12 21.30 7.23
C LEU A 282 -0.58 20.41 6.20
N THR A 283 -1.88 20.57 5.96
CA THR A 283 -2.69 19.73 5.07
C THR A 283 -2.07 19.53 3.68
N ARG A 284 -1.50 20.59 3.10
CA ARG A 284 -0.88 20.53 1.76
C ARG A 284 0.49 19.85 1.71
N LEU A 285 1.07 19.52 2.86
CA LEU A 285 2.34 18.79 3.00
C LEU A 285 2.13 17.33 3.41
N MET A 286 0.89 16.95 3.76
CA MET A 286 0.56 15.59 4.21
C MET A 286 0.83 14.57 3.10
N PRO A 287 1.54 13.46 3.38
CA PRO A 287 1.70 12.35 2.44
C PRO A 287 0.46 11.44 2.39
N GLY A 288 0.43 10.56 1.41
CA GLY A 288 -0.62 9.55 1.28
C GLY A 288 -1.94 10.11 0.75
N ARG A 289 -2.96 9.26 0.73
CA ARG A 289 -4.28 9.60 0.20
C ARG A 289 -5.12 10.36 1.23
N LEU A 290 -6.01 11.20 0.70
CA LEU A 290 -6.99 11.93 1.49
C LEU A 290 -8.35 11.76 0.81
N VAL A 291 -9.34 11.27 1.56
CA VAL A 291 -10.73 11.19 1.10
C VAL A 291 -11.46 12.47 1.52
N GLY A 292 -12.25 13.00 0.62
CA GLY A 292 -13.08 14.17 0.89
C GLY A 292 -14.50 13.98 0.36
N GLN A 293 -15.43 14.73 0.92
CA GLN A 293 -16.79 14.81 0.45
C GLN A 293 -16.91 15.79 -0.73
N SER A 294 -17.83 15.53 -1.65
CA SER A 294 -18.23 16.42 -2.74
C SER A 294 -19.69 16.15 -3.09
N VAL A 295 -20.13 16.67 -4.23
CA VAL A 295 -21.45 16.41 -4.79
C VAL A 295 -21.33 15.83 -6.20
N ASP A 296 -22.35 15.07 -6.63
CA ASP A 296 -22.46 14.62 -8.02
C ASP A 296 -23.12 15.69 -8.91
N ALA A 297 -23.24 15.41 -10.21
CA ALA A 297 -23.84 16.32 -11.18
C ALA A 297 -25.30 16.69 -10.85
N HIS A 298 -25.99 15.97 -9.98
CA HIS A 298 -27.35 16.25 -9.51
C HIS A 298 -27.41 16.86 -8.11
N GLY A 299 -26.25 17.26 -7.53
CA GLY A 299 -26.15 17.84 -6.19
C GLY A 299 -26.24 16.83 -5.04
N ARG A 300 -26.20 15.52 -5.30
CA ARG A 300 -26.22 14.49 -4.27
C ARG A 300 -24.81 14.31 -3.68
N PRO A 301 -24.69 14.09 -2.34
CA PRO A 301 -23.39 13.88 -1.71
C PRO A 301 -22.70 12.63 -2.25
N GLY A 302 -21.37 12.71 -2.39
CA GLY A 302 -20.51 11.60 -2.77
C GLY A 302 -19.09 11.82 -2.26
N TYR A 303 -18.32 10.75 -2.16
CA TYR A 303 -16.93 10.76 -1.71
C TYR A 303 -15.97 10.70 -2.90
N ARG A 304 -14.75 11.22 -2.70
CA ARG A 304 -13.68 11.22 -3.69
C ARG A 304 -12.30 11.32 -3.04
N LEU A 305 -11.24 11.05 -3.81
CA LEU A 305 -9.89 11.41 -3.40
C LEU A 305 -9.71 12.93 -3.52
N ALA A 306 -9.30 13.58 -2.43
CA ALA A 306 -9.16 15.04 -2.33
C ALA A 306 -7.71 15.49 -2.49
N LEU A 307 -7.50 16.73 -2.95
CA LEU A 307 -6.20 17.39 -3.06
C LEU A 307 -5.12 16.55 -3.77
N GLN A 308 -5.47 15.85 -4.85
CA GLN A 308 -4.54 14.98 -5.58
C GLN A 308 -3.31 15.73 -6.13
N THR A 309 -3.41 17.05 -6.31
CA THR A 309 -2.30 17.91 -6.78
C THR A 309 -1.08 17.92 -5.84
N ARG A 310 -1.19 17.45 -4.60
CA ARG A 310 -0.06 17.33 -3.65
C ARG A 310 0.69 16.01 -3.78
N GLU A 311 0.15 15.03 -4.51
CA GLU A 311 0.68 13.68 -4.60
C GLU A 311 1.91 13.59 -5.52
N GLN A 312 2.73 12.53 -5.35
CA GLN A 312 4.01 12.36 -6.02
C GLN A 312 3.90 12.24 -7.56
N HIS A 313 2.81 11.69 -8.08
CA HIS A 313 2.61 11.57 -9.54
C HIS A 313 2.41 12.92 -10.24
N ILE A 314 2.00 13.96 -9.50
CA ILE A 314 1.91 15.34 -9.96
C ILE A 314 3.17 16.13 -9.64
N ARG A 315 3.66 16.03 -8.38
CA ARG A 315 4.78 16.86 -7.90
C ARG A 315 6.16 16.33 -8.26
N ARG A 316 6.29 15.02 -8.51
CA ARG A 316 7.56 14.35 -8.90
C ARG A 316 8.68 14.61 -7.88
N ASP A 317 9.82 15.13 -8.29
CA ASP A 317 10.98 15.49 -7.42
C ASP A 317 10.68 16.56 -6.36
N LYS A 318 9.59 17.32 -6.53
CA LYS A 318 9.10 18.31 -5.54
C LYS A 318 8.08 17.75 -4.56
N ALA A 319 7.80 16.45 -4.60
CA ALA A 319 6.87 15.81 -3.66
C ALA A 319 7.47 15.79 -2.24
N THR A 320 6.59 15.83 -1.23
CA THR A 320 7.00 15.69 0.18
C THR A 320 7.45 14.26 0.47
N SER A 321 6.84 13.28 -0.20
CA SER A 321 7.06 11.85 -0.01
C SER A 321 6.90 11.10 -1.32
N ASN A 322 7.44 9.88 -1.40
CA ASN A 322 7.25 8.95 -2.50
C ASN A 322 6.04 8.02 -2.30
N ILE A 323 5.30 8.11 -1.20
CA ILE A 323 4.15 7.23 -0.91
C ILE A 323 3.10 7.34 -2.02
N CYS A 324 2.85 6.20 -2.67
CA CYS A 324 1.83 6.02 -3.71
C CYS A 324 0.68 5.17 -3.21
N THR A 325 0.99 4.08 -2.55
CA THR A 325 0.05 3.13 -1.99
C THR A 325 -0.15 3.37 -0.50
N ALA A 326 -1.28 2.90 0.03
CA ALA A 326 -1.64 2.97 1.43
C ALA A 326 -1.98 1.56 1.94
N GLN A 327 -2.49 1.44 3.14
CA GLN A 327 -2.98 0.18 3.73
C GLN A 327 -4.51 0.24 3.83
N ALA A 328 -5.18 0.42 2.68
CA ALA A 328 -6.61 0.74 2.66
C ALA A 328 -7.49 -0.35 3.29
N LEU A 329 -7.27 -1.63 2.97
CA LEU A 329 -8.05 -2.73 3.56
C LEU A 329 -7.94 -2.75 5.10
N LEU A 330 -6.74 -2.53 5.62
CA LEU A 330 -6.47 -2.56 7.05
C LEU A 330 -7.01 -1.32 7.76
N ALA A 331 -7.00 -0.16 7.08
CA ALA A 331 -7.68 1.04 7.54
C ALA A 331 -9.21 0.82 7.59
N ASN A 332 -9.78 0.19 6.57
CA ASN A 332 -11.19 -0.18 6.55
C ASN A 332 -11.55 -1.16 7.68
N MET A 333 -10.68 -2.15 7.95
CA MET A 333 -10.85 -3.07 9.09
C MET A 333 -10.81 -2.32 10.42
N ALA A 334 -9.87 -1.40 10.61
CA ALA A 334 -9.77 -0.60 11.84
C ALA A 334 -10.99 0.31 12.04
N ALA A 335 -11.51 0.92 10.96
CA ALA A 335 -12.75 1.68 11.02
C ALA A 335 -13.95 0.77 11.36
N ALA A 336 -14.06 -0.39 10.72
CA ALA A 336 -15.12 -1.36 11.00
C ALA A 336 -15.05 -1.89 12.45
N TYR A 337 -13.84 -2.09 12.99
CA TYR A 337 -13.63 -2.46 14.40
C TYR A 337 -14.15 -1.37 15.34
N ALA A 338 -13.84 -0.09 15.05
CA ALA A 338 -14.34 1.03 15.85
C ALA A 338 -15.87 1.18 15.73
N ILE A 339 -16.45 0.93 14.58
CA ILE A 339 -17.90 0.90 14.36
C ILE A 339 -18.54 -0.23 15.17
N TRP A 340 -17.94 -1.43 15.15
CA TRP A 340 -18.42 -2.60 15.88
C TRP A 340 -18.46 -2.38 17.40
N HIS A 341 -17.38 -1.88 17.98
CA HIS A 341 -17.27 -1.65 19.43
C HIS A 341 -17.93 -0.37 19.88
N GLY A 342 -17.94 0.66 19.05
CA GLY A 342 -18.35 2.01 19.42
C GLY A 342 -17.45 2.64 20.48
N PRO A 343 -17.67 3.90 20.87
CA PRO A 343 -16.84 4.59 21.85
C PRO A 343 -16.79 3.88 23.20
N GLU A 344 -17.91 3.35 23.68
CA GLU A 344 -18.00 2.68 24.99
C GLU A 344 -17.21 1.35 25.00
N GLY A 345 -17.34 0.52 23.95
CA GLY A 345 -16.60 -0.73 23.84
C GLY A 345 -15.09 -0.50 23.70
N LEU A 346 -14.66 0.53 22.96
CA LEU A 346 -13.25 0.91 22.87
C LEU A 346 -12.71 1.35 24.24
N GLN A 347 -13.47 2.15 25.01
CA GLN A 347 -13.08 2.55 26.36
C GLN A 347 -13.05 1.38 27.34
N GLU A 348 -13.96 0.42 27.23
CA GLU A 348 -13.96 -0.81 28.03
C GLU A 348 -12.71 -1.65 27.77
N ILE A 349 -12.34 -1.86 26.50
CA ILE A 349 -11.11 -2.56 26.12
C ILE A 349 -9.90 -1.83 26.67
N ALA A 350 -9.79 -0.52 26.46
CA ALA A 350 -8.69 0.31 26.94
C ALA A 350 -8.59 0.31 28.47
N GLY A 351 -9.71 0.46 29.18
CA GLY A 351 -9.76 0.44 30.64
C GLY A 351 -9.33 -0.90 31.22
N ARG A 352 -9.74 -2.01 30.59
CA ARG A 352 -9.32 -3.36 31.00
C ARG A 352 -7.81 -3.55 30.83
N VAL A 353 -7.26 -3.17 29.68
CA VAL A 353 -5.83 -3.27 29.38
C VAL A 353 -5.01 -2.40 30.36
N HIS A 354 -5.42 -1.15 30.58
CA HIS A 354 -4.80 -0.27 31.56
C HIS A 354 -4.86 -0.84 32.99
N GLY A 355 -6.01 -1.39 33.38
CA GLY A 355 -6.18 -1.98 34.72
C GLY A 355 -5.26 -3.18 34.96
N LEU A 356 -5.01 -4.02 33.96
CA LEU A 356 -4.05 -5.12 34.07
C LEU A 356 -2.62 -4.61 34.29
N ALA A 357 -2.20 -3.60 33.54
CA ALA A 357 -0.88 -2.98 33.66
C ALA A 357 -0.70 -2.28 35.03
N ALA A 358 -1.69 -1.51 35.47
CA ALA A 358 -1.64 -0.84 36.74
C ALA A 358 -1.52 -1.82 37.93
N ARG A 359 -2.30 -2.89 37.91
CA ARG A 359 -2.27 -3.94 38.96
C ARG A 359 -0.95 -4.71 38.97
N LEU A 360 -0.33 -4.97 37.77
CA LEU A 360 1.01 -5.54 37.75
C LEU A 360 2.05 -4.60 38.36
N ALA A 361 2.00 -3.32 37.98
CA ALA A 361 2.94 -2.33 38.51
C ALA A 361 2.87 -2.25 40.06
N ASP A 362 1.64 -2.21 40.64
CA ASP A 362 1.46 -2.21 42.10
C ASP A 362 1.93 -3.53 42.76
N ALA A 363 1.67 -4.68 42.13
CA ALA A 363 2.16 -5.97 42.60
C ALA A 363 3.70 -6.01 42.67
N LEU A 364 4.39 -5.46 41.64
CA LEU A 364 5.85 -5.40 41.57
C LEU A 364 6.43 -4.40 42.60
N LYS A 365 5.83 -3.23 42.77
CA LYS A 365 6.21 -2.25 43.78
C LYS A 365 6.06 -2.83 45.22
N ASN A 366 5.00 -3.60 45.46
CA ASN A 366 4.73 -4.21 46.78
C ASN A 366 5.79 -5.26 47.19
N VAL A 367 6.49 -5.87 46.25
CA VAL A 367 7.65 -6.77 46.51
C VAL A 367 9.00 -6.05 46.40
N GLY A 368 8.99 -4.71 46.32
CA GLY A 368 10.19 -3.87 46.36
C GLY A 368 10.94 -3.79 45.04
N LEU A 369 10.34 -4.16 43.92
CA LEU A 369 10.95 -4.01 42.57
C LEU A 369 10.71 -2.59 42.03
N PRO A 370 11.76 -1.91 41.49
CA PRO A 370 11.61 -0.61 40.88
C PRO A 370 10.82 -0.72 39.56
N VAL A 371 9.76 0.08 39.43
CA VAL A 371 8.95 0.16 38.22
C VAL A 371 9.14 1.53 37.58
N SER A 372 9.37 1.61 36.27
CA SER A 372 9.60 2.85 35.54
C SER A 372 8.34 3.72 35.50
N GLY A 373 8.47 5.00 35.88
CA GLY A 373 7.42 6.00 35.82
C GLY A 373 6.23 5.75 36.76
N GLU A 374 5.41 6.75 36.97
CA GLU A 374 4.17 6.63 37.77
C GLU A 374 2.94 6.49 36.82
N SER A 375 2.89 7.26 35.75
CA SER A 375 1.79 7.26 34.79
C SER A 375 2.11 6.35 33.59
N ARG A 376 1.19 5.43 33.24
CA ARG A 376 1.34 4.45 32.18
C ARG A 376 0.00 4.09 31.56
N PHE A 377 0.04 3.44 30.36
CA PHE A 377 -1.17 2.90 29.76
C PHE A 377 -1.24 1.36 29.91
N ASP A 378 -0.53 0.63 29.07
CA ASP A 378 -0.62 -0.84 28.93
C ASP A 378 0.69 -1.57 29.25
N THR A 379 1.78 -0.83 29.38
CA THR A 379 3.13 -1.40 29.47
C THR A 379 3.77 -1.08 30.82
N VAL A 380 4.40 -2.10 31.42
CA VAL A 380 5.13 -2.02 32.69
C VAL A 380 6.57 -2.39 32.44
N THR A 381 7.50 -1.46 32.72
CA THR A 381 8.94 -1.74 32.69
C THR A 381 9.45 -1.83 34.12
N VAL A 382 10.19 -2.90 34.43
CA VAL A 382 10.64 -3.26 35.78
C VAL A 382 12.13 -3.59 35.78
N GLU A 383 12.83 -3.11 36.84
CA GLU A 383 14.24 -3.44 37.09
C GLU A 383 14.35 -4.72 37.93
N VAL A 384 15.18 -5.68 37.51
CA VAL A 384 15.34 -7.01 38.10
C VAL A 384 16.79 -7.44 38.28
N THR A 385 17.72 -6.56 38.24
CA THR A 385 19.19 -6.67 38.39
C THR A 385 19.76 -8.08 38.11
N GLY A 386 20.24 -8.30 36.87
CA GLY A 386 20.87 -9.56 36.42
C GLY A 386 19.92 -10.74 36.21
N LYS A 387 18.60 -10.56 36.31
CA LYS A 387 17.61 -11.65 36.25
C LYS A 387 16.69 -11.59 35.02
N ALA A 388 16.76 -10.55 34.20
CA ALA A 388 15.81 -10.32 33.11
C ALA A 388 15.69 -11.50 32.15
N THR A 389 16.82 -12.01 31.64
CA THR A 389 16.86 -13.18 30.74
C THR A 389 16.29 -14.44 31.38
N GLY A 390 16.58 -14.68 32.66
CA GLY A 390 16.09 -15.87 33.38
C GLY A 390 14.58 -15.84 33.58
N ILE A 391 14.01 -14.66 33.92
CA ILE A 391 12.57 -14.47 34.09
C ILE A 391 11.87 -14.63 32.74
N ALA A 392 12.41 -14.03 31.67
CA ALA A 392 11.87 -14.17 30.33
C ALA A 392 11.90 -15.64 29.83
N ALA A 393 12.97 -16.38 30.12
CA ALA A 393 13.06 -17.80 29.80
C ALA A 393 12.01 -18.64 30.56
N GLN A 394 11.75 -18.32 31.82
CA GLN A 394 10.68 -19.00 32.59
C GLN A 394 9.29 -18.66 32.01
N ALA A 395 9.05 -17.41 31.62
CA ALA A 395 7.81 -17.02 30.95
C ALA A 395 7.59 -17.80 29.64
N GLN A 396 8.66 -18.05 28.88
CA GLN A 396 8.58 -18.85 27.65
C GLN A 396 8.16 -20.30 27.93
N VAL A 397 8.67 -20.93 29.00
CA VAL A 397 8.23 -22.27 29.41
C VAL A 397 6.72 -22.30 29.67
N ASP A 398 6.17 -21.20 30.18
CA ASP A 398 4.74 -21.03 30.46
C ASP A 398 3.95 -20.49 29.24
N GLY A 399 4.55 -20.46 28.05
CA GLY A 399 3.92 -20.06 26.77
C GLY A 399 3.73 -18.54 26.61
N ARG A 400 4.54 -17.72 27.29
CA ARG A 400 4.47 -16.25 27.25
C ARG A 400 5.80 -15.62 26.82
N LEU A 401 5.73 -14.60 25.97
CA LEU A 401 6.90 -13.84 25.52
C LEU A 401 6.94 -12.48 26.22
N LEU A 402 8.01 -12.21 26.96
CA LEU A 402 8.28 -10.90 27.58
C LEU A 402 9.40 -10.19 26.79
N ARG A 403 9.42 -8.85 26.82
CA ARG A 403 10.45 -8.03 26.19
C ARG A 403 11.62 -7.83 27.14
N VAL A 404 12.78 -8.42 26.81
CA VAL A 404 14.06 -8.16 27.48
C VAL A 404 14.65 -6.89 26.87
N LEU A 405 14.87 -5.86 27.68
CA LEU A 405 15.54 -4.63 27.26
C LEU A 405 17.06 -4.76 27.38
N ASP A 406 17.52 -5.28 28.55
CA ASP A 406 18.91 -5.61 28.83
C ASP A 406 18.98 -6.66 29.95
N ALA A 407 20.15 -6.86 30.57
CA ALA A 407 20.35 -7.84 31.64
C ALA A 407 19.51 -7.53 32.90
N ASP A 408 19.19 -6.27 33.11
CA ASP A 408 18.58 -5.75 34.33
C ASP A 408 17.12 -5.33 34.15
N MET A 409 16.62 -5.18 32.92
CA MET A 409 15.34 -4.55 32.62
C MET A 409 14.44 -5.45 31.77
N LEU A 410 13.18 -5.58 32.21
CA LEU A 410 12.09 -6.23 31.47
C LEU A 410 10.95 -5.26 31.20
N SER A 411 10.30 -5.39 30.04
CA SER A 411 9.07 -4.69 29.73
C SER A 411 7.96 -5.69 29.42
N ILE A 412 6.76 -5.44 29.95
CA ILE A 412 5.58 -6.31 29.86
C ILE A 412 4.42 -5.45 29.37
N ALA A 413 3.93 -5.72 28.15
CA ALA A 413 2.80 -5.02 27.56
C ALA A 413 1.54 -5.90 27.56
N PHE A 414 0.45 -5.38 28.08
CA PHE A 414 -0.87 -6.00 28.01
C PHE A 414 -1.61 -5.52 26.77
N ASP A 415 -2.50 -6.35 26.26
CA ASP A 415 -3.32 -6.06 25.09
C ASP A 415 -4.74 -6.64 25.23
N GLU A 416 -5.53 -6.53 24.17
CA GLU A 416 -6.91 -7.01 24.17
C GLU A 416 -7.03 -8.50 24.49
N THR A 417 -6.05 -9.31 24.12
CA THR A 417 -6.06 -10.77 24.35
C THR A 417 -5.65 -11.17 25.78
N SER A 418 -5.08 -10.24 26.53
CA SER A 418 -4.57 -10.49 27.88
C SER A 418 -5.69 -10.74 28.89
N THR A 419 -5.46 -11.66 29.83
CA THR A 419 -6.44 -12.13 30.83
C THR A 419 -5.95 -11.96 32.26
N GLU A 420 -6.86 -12.05 33.24
CA GLU A 420 -6.55 -12.13 34.66
C GLU A 420 -5.61 -13.30 35.01
N ALA A 421 -5.72 -14.43 34.30
CA ALA A 421 -4.84 -15.57 34.50
C ALA A 421 -3.40 -15.25 34.05
N ASP A 422 -3.25 -14.48 32.99
CA ASP A 422 -1.94 -14.02 32.50
C ASP A 422 -1.30 -13.06 33.50
N LEU A 423 -2.07 -12.07 34.00
CA LEU A 423 -1.60 -11.13 35.01
C LEU A 423 -1.05 -11.86 36.25
N LYS A 424 -1.81 -12.83 36.76
CA LYS A 424 -1.42 -13.63 37.94
C LYS A 424 -0.16 -14.49 37.64
N ALA A 425 -0.11 -15.11 36.47
CA ALA A 425 1.02 -15.93 36.08
C ALA A 425 2.30 -15.08 35.91
N ILE A 426 2.19 -13.91 35.30
CA ILE A 426 3.33 -12.98 35.13
C ILE A 426 3.78 -12.46 36.50
N ALA A 427 2.88 -12.02 37.37
CA ALA A 427 3.23 -11.55 38.71
C ALA A 427 3.95 -12.61 39.53
N ALA A 428 3.55 -13.87 39.41
CA ALA A 428 4.18 -15.00 40.11
C ALA A 428 5.66 -15.21 39.70
N LEU A 429 6.06 -14.87 38.47
CA LEU A 429 7.46 -14.93 38.04
C LEU A 429 8.39 -14.02 38.87
N PHE A 430 7.81 -12.97 39.47
CA PHE A 430 8.51 -12.00 40.33
C PHE A 430 8.27 -12.26 41.82
N GLY A 431 7.54 -13.34 42.18
CA GLY A 431 7.13 -13.60 43.55
C GLY A 431 6.08 -12.61 44.08
N ALA A 432 5.38 -11.90 43.20
CA ALA A 432 4.41 -10.88 43.53
C ALA A 432 2.98 -11.43 43.57
N THR A 433 2.15 -10.87 44.45
CA THR A 433 0.72 -11.15 44.51
C THR A 433 -0.05 -9.96 43.94
N VAL A 434 -0.98 -10.24 43.04
CA VAL A 434 -1.78 -9.21 42.37
C VAL A 434 -2.83 -8.63 43.36
N PRO A 435 -2.92 -7.30 43.56
CA PRO A 435 -3.98 -6.67 44.35
C PRO A 435 -5.32 -6.73 43.59
N ASP A 436 -6.43 -6.71 44.31
CA ASP A 436 -7.79 -6.70 43.72
C ASP A 436 -8.08 -5.38 42.97
N ASN A 437 -7.55 -4.27 43.46
CA ASN A 437 -7.69 -2.94 42.86
C ASN A 437 -6.32 -2.29 42.68
N ALA A 438 -6.17 -1.45 41.67
CA ALA A 438 -4.97 -0.64 41.44
C ALA A 438 -5.30 0.84 41.43
N ALA A 439 -4.34 1.62 41.93
CA ALA A 439 -4.32 3.08 41.76
C ALA A 439 -3.45 3.40 40.54
N GLY A 440 -3.91 3.07 39.31
CA GLY A 440 -3.22 3.45 38.08
C GLY A 440 -3.65 4.82 37.64
N ASP A 441 -2.69 5.73 37.45
CA ASP A 441 -2.96 7.07 36.93
C ASP A 441 -2.64 7.13 35.45
N LEU A 442 -3.60 7.60 34.66
CA LEU A 442 -3.39 8.03 33.28
C LEU A 442 -2.92 9.50 33.27
N PRO A 443 -2.15 9.92 32.26
CA PRO A 443 -1.66 11.29 32.17
C PRO A 443 -2.80 12.26 31.86
N GLY A 444 -2.68 13.49 32.40
CA GLY A 444 -3.54 14.59 32.02
C GLY A 444 -4.98 14.45 32.56
N LYS A 445 -5.90 15.04 31.81
CA LYS A 445 -7.34 14.93 32.13
C LYS A 445 -7.93 13.71 31.46
N PRO A 446 -8.84 12.98 32.12
CA PRO A 446 -9.64 11.96 31.46
C PRO A 446 -10.35 12.56 30.23
N ARG A 447 -10.59 11.74 29.21
CA ARG A 447 -11.38 12.17 28.05
C ARG A 447 -12.79 12.57 28.50
N GLY A 448 -12.99 13.88 28.78
CA GLY A 448 -14.20 14.41 29.38
C GLY A 448 -15.36 14.71 28.42
N LYS A 449 -15.12 14.61 27.10
CA LYS A 449 -16.16 14.78 26.06
C LYS A 449 -16.45 13.46 25.37
N ALA A 450 -17.70 13.23 25.04
CA ALA A 450 -18.10 12.19 24.14
C ALA A 450 -17.32 12.35 22.82
N PHE A 451 -16.80 11.26 22.29
CA PHE A 451 -16.14 11.19 20.99
C PHE A 451 -16.84 10.14 20.13
N LEU A 452 -16.59 10.14 18.82
CA LEU A 452 -17.27 9.27 17.86
C LEU A 452 -18.79 9.37 18.01
N SER A 453 -19.31 10.61 18.07
CA SER A 453 -20.74 10.86 18.24
C SER A 453 -21.56 10.62 16.95
N GLN A 454 -20.89 10.38 15.84
CA GLN A 454 -21.51 10.13 14.53
C GLN A 454 -22.32 8.81 14.56
N PRO A 455 -23.53 8.78 13.94
CA PRO A 455 -24.45 7.63 14.02
C PRO A 455 -23.82 6.30 13.62
N VAL A 456 -22.90 6.29 12.67
CA VAL A 456 -22.24 5.07 12.16
C VAL A 456 -21.54 4.29 13.30
N PHE A 457 -21.02 4.96 14.32
CA PHE A 457 -20.35 4.32 15.46
C PHE A 457 -21.32 3.85 16.54
N HIS A 458 -22.64 4.06 16.39
CA HIS A 458 -23.68 3.67 17.36
C HIS A 458 -24.71 2.68 16.80
N GLU A 459 -24.97 2.69 15.50
CA GLU A 459 -26.08 1.97 14.87
C GLU A 459 -25.73 0.58 14.34
N ASN A 460 -24.43 0.21 14.21
CA ASN A 460 -24.00 -1.00 13.53
C ASN A 460 -23.24 -1.98 14.45
N ARG A 461 -23.78 -2.21 15.63
CA ARG A 461 -23.14 -2.99 16.71
C ARG A 461 -23.64 -4.44 16.82
N SER A 462 -24.70 -4.82 16.13
CA SER A 462 -25.13 -6.20 16.07
C SER A 462 -24.55 -6.92 14.85
N GLU A 463 -24.42 -8.26 14.95
CA GLU A 463 -23.93 -9.12 13.86
C GLU A 463 -24.68 -8.83 12.54
N THR A 464 -26.00 -8.70 12.61
CA THR A 464 -26.85 -8.47 11.44
C THR A 464 -26.63 -7.08 10.84
N GLU A 465 -26.54 -6.05 11.67
CA GLU A 465 -26.34 -4.67 11.20
C GLU A 465 -24.97 -4.49 10.57
N MET A 466 -23.91 -4.99 11.21
CA MET A 466 -22.56 -4.96 10.67
C MET A 466 -22.45 -5.72 9.35
N MET A 467 -22.98 -6.94 9.27
CA MET A 467 -22.97 -7.72 8.02
C MET A 467 -23.69 -6.97 6.89
N ARG A 468 -24.83 -6.31 7.18
CA ARG A 468 -25.57 -5.54 6.18
C ARG A 468 -24.88 -4.25 5.80
N LEU A 469 -24.22 -3.57 6.74
CA LEU A 469 -23.38 -2.41 6.45
C LEU A 469 -22.27 -2.79 5.46
N LEU A 470 -21.48 -3.84 5.77
CA LEU A 470 -20.38 -4.29 4.93
C LEU A 470 -20.86 -4.72 3.53
N ARG A 471 -22.03 -5.39 3.46
CA ARG A 471 -22.66 -5.76 2.19
C ARG A 471 -23.11 -4.53 1.39
N ARG A 472 -23.81 -3.58 2.01
CA ARG A 472 -24.25 -2.32 1.38
C ARG A 472 -23.07 -1.57 0.77
N LEU A 473 -21.97 -1.46 1.52
CA LEU A 473 -20.78 -0.75 1.04
C LEU A 473 -20.13 -1.48 -0.15
N SER A 474 -19.95 -2.80 -0.07
CA SER A 474 -19.36 -3.56 -1.17
C SER A 474 -20.22 -3.59 -2.44
N ASP A 475 -21.53 -3.48 -2.30
CA ASP A 475 -22.44 -3.43 -3.46
C ASP A 475 -22.32 -2.12 -4.26
N MET A 476 -21.85 -1.05 -3.64
CA MET A 476 -21.58 0.24 -4.31
C MET A 476 -20.29 0.25 -5.15
N ASP A 477 -19.45 -0.77 -5.04
CA ASP A 477 -18.12 -0.79 -5.63
C ASP A 477 -17.98 -1.81 -6.76
N LEU A 478 -17.04 -1.53 -7.68
CA LEU A 478 -16.51 -2.53 -8.61
C LEU A 478 -15.18 -3.09 -8.09
N ALA A 479 -15.07 -4.42 -8.14
CA ALA A 479 -13.87 -5.19 -7.81
C ALA A 479 -13.77 -6.40 -8.76
N LEU A 480 -12.69 -7.18 -8.69
CA LEU A 480 -12.44 -8.29 -9.63
C LEU A 480 -13.48 -9.42 -9.53
N ASP A 481 -14.22 -9.51 -8.43
CA ASP A 481 -15.32 -10.47 -8.28
C ASP A 481 -16.56 -10.13 -9.14
N ARG A 482 -16.59 -8.93 -9.75
CA ARG A 482 -17.67 -8.47 -10.62
C ARG A 482 -17.26 -8.35 -12.08
N THR A 483 -16.05 -7.87 -12.37
CA THR A 483 -15.64 -7.50 -13.73
C THR A 483 -14.13 -7.40 -13.83
N MET A 484 -13.60 -7.45 -15.05
CA MET A 484 -12.21 -7.09 -15.35
C MET A 484 -11.91 -5.64 -14.95
N ILE A 485 -10.73 -5.42 -14.40
CA ILE A 485 -10.19 -4.09 -14.11
C ILE A 485 -8.93 -3.89 -14.96
N PRO A 486 -9.03 -3.33 -16.18
CA PRO A 486 -7.93 -3.30 -17.15
C PRO A 486 -6.97 -2.12 -16.92
N LEU A 487 -6.53 -1.93 -15.68
CA LEU A 487 -5.65 -0.83 -15.29
C LEU A 487 -4.22 -1.06 -15.73
N GLY A 488 -3.76 -0.32 -16.74
CA GLY A 488 -2.38 -0.34 -17.21
C GLY A 488 -1.38 0.07 -16.14
N SER A 489 -0.27 -0.68 -16.08
CA SER A 489 0.80 -0.69 -15.10
C SER A 489 0.40 -1.03 -13.66
N CYS A 490 -0.87 -1.35 -13.40
CA CYS A 490 -1.36 -1.69 -12.05
C CYS A 490 -1.56 -3.21 -11.87
N THR A 491 -1.61 -3.98 -12.93
CA THR A 491 -1.80 -5.45 -12.97
C THR A 491 -2.86 -5.95 -12.00
N MET A 492 -4.12 -5.84 -12.37
CA MET A 492 -5.24 -6.35 -11.60
C MET A 492 -5.45 -7.84 -11.87
N LYS A 493 -4.50 -8.65 -11.40
CA LYS A 493 -4.46 -10.09 -11.58
C LYS A 493 -5.36 -10.80 -10.56
N LEU A 494 -5.93 -11.94 -10.94
CA LEU A 494 -6.69 -12.81 -10.04
C LEU A 494 -5.90 -13.13 -8.76
N ASN A 495 -6.61 -13.13 -7.65
CA ASN A 495 -6.15 -13.61 -6.35
C ASN A 495 -6.97 -14.87 -6.03
N ALA A 496 -6.38 -16.04 -6.27
CA ALA A 496 -7.10 -17.30 -6.10
C ALA A 496 -7.41 -17.59 -4.61
N ALA A 497 -8.53 -18.26 -4.34
CA ALA A 497 -8.93 -18.58 -2.97
C ALA A 497 -7.85 -19.40 -2.22
N ALA A 498 -7.20 -20.36 -2.90
CA ALA A 498 -6.14 -21.16 -2.30
C ALA A 498 -4.89 -20.30 -1.94
N GLU A 499 -4.63 -19.22 -2.66
CA GLU A 499 -3.55 -18.26 -2.35
C GLU A 499 -3.90 -17.43 -1.11
N MET A 500 -5.17 -17.07 -0.95
CA MET A 500 -5.64 -16.21 0.13
C MET A 500 -5.85 -16.95 1.46
N MET A 501 -6.22 -18.24 1.44
CA MET A 501 -6.53 -19.00 2.66
C MET A 501 -5.47 -18.92 3.77
N PRO A 502 -4.15 -19.01 3.48
CA PRO A 502 -3.13 -18.98 4.53
C PRO A 502 -3.08 -17.67 5.33
N VAL A 503 -3.56 -16.55 4.79
CA VAL A 503 -3.50 -15.23 5.45
C VAL A 503 -4.29 -15.21 6.76
N SER A 504 -5.35 -16.04 6.85
CA SER A 504 -6.20 -16.17 8.05
C SER A 504 -5.75 -17.28 9.01
N TRP A 505 -4.66 -18.01 8.74
CA TRP A 505 -4.18 -19.06 9.64
C TRP A 505 -3.57 -18.46 10.91
N ALA A 506 -3.79 -19.12 12.05
CA ALA A 506 -3.25 -18.67 13.33
C ALA A 506 -1.71 -18.60 13.35
N ASP A 507 -1.06 -19.57 12.68
CA ASP A 507 0.41 -19.64 12.55
C ASP A 507 0.98 -18.52 11.64
N VAL A 508 0.11 -17.77 10.95
CA VAL A 508 0.43 -16.60 10.14
C VAL A 508 0.06 -15.32 10.88
N GLY A 509 -1.20 -15.21 11.31
CA GLY A 509 -1.77 -13.97 11.84
C GLY A 509 -1.32 -13.61 13.26
N ASN A 510 -1.02 -14.60 14.11
CA ASN A 510 -0.86 -14.37 15.55
C ASN A 510 0.61 -14.28 16.03
N LEU A 511 1.59 -14.31 15.13
CA LEU A 511 2.98 -14.15 15.53
C LEU A 511 3.38 -12.69 15.67
N HIS A 512 4.04 -12.39 16.79
CA HIS A 512 4.66 -11.09 17.03
C HIS A 512 5.94 -10.93 16.19
N PRO A 513 6.19 -9.78 15.51
CA PRO A 513 7.37 -9.61 14.64
C PRO A 513 8.71 -9.70 15.37
N PHE A 514 8.73 -9.46 16.67
CA PHE A 514 9.94 -9.55 17.51
C PHE A 514 9.99 -10.83 18.34
N ALA A 515 9.19 -11.85 18.00
CA ALA A 515 9.31 -13.16 18.59
C ALA A 515 10.71 -13.77 18.31
N PRO A 516 11.33 -14.48 19.28
CA PRO A 516 12.64 -15.08 19.08
C PRO A 516 12.70 -15.99 17.84
N PRO A 517 13.86 -16.06 17.12
CA PRO A 517 13.99 -16.86 15.91
C PRO A 517 13.59 -18.33 16.05
N ALA A 518 13.79 -18.92 17.25
CA ALA A 518 13.38 -20.31 17.55
C ALA A 518 11.86 -20.53 17.44
N HIS A 519 11.04 -19.48 17.59
CA HIS A 519 9.59 -19.56 17.51
C HIS A 519 9.02 -19.18 16.13
N THR A 520 9.88 -18.75 15.20
CA THR A 520 9.49 -18.26 13.86
C THR A 520 10.10 -19.09 12.73
N ALA A 521 10.49 -20.34 13.02
CA ALA A 521 11.21 -21.21 12.09
C ALA A 521 10.42 -21.46 10.78
N GLY A 522 9.10 -21.57 10.87
CA GLY A 522 8.22 -21.77 9.71
C GLY A 522 8.22 -20.57 8.77
N TYR A 523 8.08 -19.36 9.31
CA TYR A 523 8.17 -18.12 8.53
C TYR A 523 9.55 -17.96 7.88
N ARG A 524 10.63 -18.18 8.64
CA ARG A 524 12.00 -18.08 8.12
C ARG A 524 12.28 -19.06 6.99
N ALA A 525 11.74 -20.28 7.07
CA ALA A 525 11.84 -21.26 5.99
C ALA A 525 11.03 -20.83 4.73
N MET A 526 9.86 -20.22 4.90
CA MET A 526 9.07 -19.69 3.78
C MET A 526 9.77 -18.49 3.15
N PHE A 527 10.34 -17.58 3.93
CA PHE A 527 11.10 -16.44 3.41
C PHE A 527 12.32 -16.88 2.61
N ALA A 528 13.05 -17.86 3.10
CA ALA A 528 14.20 -18.40 2.37
C ALA A 528 13.80 -18.99 0.99
N ASP A 529 12.65 -19.68 0.90
CA ASP A 529 12.11 -20.12 -0.39
C ASP A 529 11.83 -18.91 -1.31
N LEU A 530 11.10 -17.91 -0.79
CA LEU A 530 10.71 -16.73 -1.58
C LEU A 530 11.93 -15.94 -2.05
N GLU A 531 12.90 -15.69 -1.19
CA GLU A 531 14.14 -14.99 -1.55
C GLU A 531 14.89 -15.75 -2.65
N ALA A 532 15.02 -17.07 -2.53
CA ALA A 532 15.65 -17.91 -3.55
C ALA A 532 14.86 -17.91 -4.87
N TRP A 533 13.54 -18.05 -4.80
CA TRP A 533 12.70 -18.07 -6.02
C TRP A 533 12.67 -16.73 -6.73
N LEU A 534 12.53 -15.64 -6.01
CA LEU A 534 12.56 -14.29 -6.58
C LEU A 534 13.93 -13.94 -7.14
N ALA A 535 15.02 -14.39 -6.50
CA ALA A 535 16.38 -14.25 -7.02
C ALA A 535 16.55 -15.02 -8.36
N GLU A 536 16.05 -16.26 -8.47
CA GLU A 536 16.06 -17.02 -9.72
C GLU A 536 15.21 -16.34 -10.80
N ILE A 537 13.98 -15.90 -10.48
CA ILE A 537 13.07 -15.24 -11.42
C ILE A 537 13.68 -13.96 -12.00
N THR A 538 14.41 -13.22 -11.19
CA THR A 538 14.93 -11.89 -11.56
C THR A 538 16.41 -11.88 -11.98
N GLY A 539 17.15 -12.95 -11.69
CA GLY A 539 18.58 -13.05 -12.02
C GLY A 539 19.49 -12.25 -11.07
N PHE A 540 19.04 -11.97 -9.87
CA PHE A 540 19.82 -11.28 -8.83
C PHE A 540 20.51 -12.25 -7.87
N HIS A 541 21.48 -11.71 -7.12
CA HIS A 541 22.26 -12.47 -6.15
C HIS A 541 21.55 -12.60 -4.80
N ALA A 542 20.87 -11.53 -4.35
CA ALA A 542 20.17 -11.48 -3.07
C ALA A 542 18.88 -10.68 -3.20
N VAL A 543 17.90 -11.04 -2.36
CA VAL A 543 16.60 -10.37 -2.28
C VAL A 543 16.35 -9.96 -0.83
N SER A 544 15.74 -8.79 -0.61
CA SER A 544 15.18 -8.38 0.68
C SER A 544 13.67 -8.27 0.58
N LEU A 545 12.97 -8.93 1.49
CA LEU A 545 11.51 -8.89 1.63
C LEU A 545 11.01 -7.73 2.51
N GLN A 546 11.92 -6.94 3.09
CA GLN A 546 11.57 -5.91 4.08
C GLN A 546 10.75 -4.75 3.52
N PRO A 547 10.99 -4.19 2.31
CA PRO A 547 10.23 -3.04 1.86
C PRO A 547 8.72 -3.31 1.84
N ASN A 548 7.96 -2.52 2.60
CA ASN A 548 6.52 -2.67 2.80
C ASN A 548 5.67 -1.83 1.83
N ALA A 549 6.23 -1.40 0.72
CA ALA A 549 5.57 -0.81 -0.45
C ALA A 549 6.53 -0.80 -1.64
N GLY A 550 6.01 -0.67 -2.88
CA GLY A 550 6.86 -0.46 -4.06
C GLY A 550 7.77 0.75 -3.93
N SER A 551 7.21 1.88 -3.46
CA SER A 551 7.98 3.10 -3.21
C SER A 551 9.07 2.95 -2.12
N GLN A 552 8.85 2.10 -1.12
CA GLN A 552 9.89 1.74 -0.15
C GLN A 552 10.96 0.85 -0.77
N GLY A 553 10.59 -0.02 -1.73
CA GLY A 553 11.54 -0.77 -2.55
C GLY A 553 12.41 0.16 -3.41
N GLU A 554 11.80 1.18 -4.04
CA GLU A 554 12.54 2.21 -4.77
C GLU A 554 13.56 2.90 -3.85
N PHE A 555 13.11 3.38 -2.71
CA PHE A 555 13.96 4.06 -1.73
C PHE A 555 15.09 3.15 -1.22
N ALA A 556 14.78 1.92 -0.81
CA ALA A 556 15.76 0.94 -0.34
C ALA A 556 16.83 0.62 -1.40
N GLY A 557 16.43 0.47 -2.66
CA GLY A 557 17.35 0.20 -3.76
C GLY A 557 18.28 1.38 -4.05
N LEU A 558 17.75 2.61 -4.04
CA LEU A 558 18.57 3.81 -4.22
C LEU A 558 19.51 4.06 -3.03
N LEU A 559 19.09 3.75 -1.80
CA LEU A 559 19.95 3.78 -0.63
C LEU A 559 21.08 2.75 -0.72
N ALA A 560 20.82 1.54 -1.23
CA ALA A 560 21.85 0.53 -1.46
C ALA A 560 22.91 1.06 -2.45
N ILE A 561 22.51 1.71 -3.54
CA ILE A 561 23.41 2.37 -4.50
C ILE A 561 24.19 3.50 -3.82
N ARG A 562 23.51 4.37 -3.08
CA ARG A 562 24.16 5.48 -2.36
C ARG A 562 25.24 4.99 -1.38
N ARG A 563 24.90 4.00 -0.54
CA ARG A 563 25.82 3.40 0.44
C ARG A 563 26.99 2.71 -0.24
N TYR A 564 26.76 2.03 -1.35
CA TYR A 564 27.84 1.47 -2.17
C TYR A 564 28.84 2.55 -2.61
N HIS A 565 28.37 3.68 -3.16
CA HIS A 565 29.26 4.78 -3.56
C HIS A 565 29.99 5.38 -2.35
N LEU A 566 29.31 5.62 -1.23
CA LEU A 566 29.90 6.13 -0.01
C LEU A 566 31.00 5.20 0.53
N SER A 567 30.79 3.87 0.49
CA SER A 567 31.77 2.88 0.94
C SER A 567 33.06 2.87 0.13
N ARG A 568 33.01 3.41 -1.09
CA ARG A 568 34.16 3.56 -2.00
C ARG A 568 34.84 4.92 -1.91
N GLY A 569 34.32 5.84 -1.10
CA GLY A 569 34.78 7.21 -1.00
C GLY A 569 34.21 8.15 -2.06
N ASP A 570 33.23 7.70 -2.86
CA ASP A 570 32.63 8.42 -3.99
C ASP A 570 31.40 9.26 -3.54
N ALA A 571 31.51 10.01 -2.46
CA ALA A 571 30.41 10.79 -1.88
C ALA A 571 29.84 11.87 -2.83
N ASN A 572 30.60 12.27 -3.84
CA ASN A 572 30.18 13.21 -4.89
C ASN A 572 29.21 12.60 -5.90
N ARG A 573 29.03 11.26 -5.95
CA ARG A 573 28.07 10.60 -6.84
C ARG A 573 26.65 10.76 -6.30
N THR A 574 25.96 11.80 -6.78
CA THR A 574 24.62 12.20 -6.32
C THR A 574 23.64 12.43 -7.45
N VAL A 575 24.04 12.25 -8.72
CA VAL A 575 23.15 12.44 -9.87
C VAL A 575 22.44 11.13 -10.20
N CYS A 576 21.10 11.21 -10.33
CA CYS A 576 20.25 10.14 -10.83
C CYS A 576 19.64 10.57 -12.18
N LEU A 577 19.94 9.83 -13.24
CA LEU A 577 19.29 10.02 -14.54
C LEU A 577 17.92 9.34 -14.52
N ILE A 578 16.89 10.01 -15.02
CA ILE A 578 15.51 9.46 -15.04
C ILE A 578 14.86 9.86 -16.38
N PRO A 579 14.34 8.90 -17.18
CA PRO A 579 13.60 9.19 -18.39
C PRO A 579 12.35 10.03 -18.15
N SER A 580 12.00 10.90 -19.10
CA SER A 580 10.81 11.77 -18.99
C SER A 580 9.50 10.99 -18.85
N SER A 581 9.47 9.75 -19.35
CA SER A 581 8.34 8.81 -19.23
C SER A 581 8.22 8.12 -17.88
N ALA A 582 9.20 8.22 -16.98
CA ALA A 582 9.23 7.49 -15.71
C ALA A 582 8.03 7.83 -14.81
N HIS A 583 7.59 6.83 -14.03
CA HIS A 583 6.55 7.01 -13.01
C HIS A 583 6.95 8.11 -12.01
N GLY A 584 5.97 8.88 -11.52
CA GLY A 584 6.23 10.02 -10.60
C GLY A 584 6.86 9.65 -9.26
N THR A 585 6.79 8.37 -8.84
CA THR A 585 7.48 7.88 -7.63
C THR A 585 9.01 7.83 -7.81
N ASN A 586 9.52 7.59 -9.01
CA ASN A 586 10.96 7.46 -9.26
C ASN A 586 11.72 8.77 -8.93
N PRO A 587 11.35 9.95 -9.48
CA PRO A 587 12.03 11.20 -9.08
C PRO A 587 11.80 11.56 -7.61
N ALA A 588 10.66 11.24 -7.01
CA ALA A 588 10.40 11.46 -5.59
C ALA A 588 11.32 10.59 -4.72
N SER A 589 11.49 9.30 -5.05
CA SER A 589 12.39 8.38 -4.34
C SER A 589 13.86 8.79 -4.48
N ALA A 590 14.28 9.26 -5.66
CA ALA A 590 15.63 9.77 -5.89
C ALA A 590 15.92 11.01 -5.03
N ALA A 591 14.99 11.97 -4.97
CA ALA A 591 15.13 13.16 -4.12
C ALA A 591 15.19 12.78 -2.63
N MET A 592 14.39 11.83 -2.17
CA MET A 592 14.41 11.31 -0.78
C MET A 592 15.72 10.58 -0.44
N ALA A 593 16.35 9.93 -1.41
CA ALA A 593 17.68 9.31 -1.27
C ALA A 593 18.83 10.32 -1.36
N GLY A 594 18.53 11.63 -1.41
CA GLY A 594 19.53 12.70 -1.50
C GLY A 594 20.18 12.80 -2.88
N MET A 595 19.53 12.31 -3.93
CA MET A 595 20.03 12.38 -5.30
C MET A 595 19.38 13.52 -6.08
N ARG A 596 20.17 14.17 -6.93
CA ARG A 596 19.70 15.18 -7.87
C ARG A 596 19.21 14.52 -9.15
N VAL A 597 17.95 14.76 -9.46
CA VAL A 597 17.33 14.22 -10.69
C VAL A 597 17.79 15.00 -11.92
N VAL A 598 18.21 14.29 -12.95
CA VAL A 598 18.49 14.81 -14.30
C VAL A 598 17.64 14.04 -15.30
N VAL A 599 16.79 14.77 -16.02
CA VAL A 599 15.83 14.15 -16.94
C VAL A 599 16.53 13.79 -18.26
N VAL A 600 16.29 12.54 -18.71
CA VAL A 600 16.67 12.05 -20.05
C VAL A 600 15.44 12.08 -20.95
N LYS A 601 15.61 12.52 -22.18
CA LYS A 601 14.51 12.59 -23.15
C LYS A 601 14.09 11.19 -23.62
N CYS A 602 12.84 11.09 -24.08
CA CYS A 602 12.36 10.00 -24.88
C CYS A 602 12.16 10.47 -26.33
N THR A 603 12.24 9.56 -27.28
CA THR A 603 11.94 9.79 -28.70
C THR A 603 10.43 9.92 -28.91
N ASP A 604 10.01 10.33 -30.08
CA ASP A 604 8.58 10.41 -30.43
C ASP A 604 7.93 9.02 -30.52
N GLU A 605 8.72 7.97 -30.74
CA GLU A 605 8.29 6.56 -30.73
C GLU A 605 8.15 6.01 -29.30
N GLY A 606 8.59 6.76 -28.27
CA GLY A 606 8.45 6.41 -26.86
C GLY A 606 9.65 5.68 -26.27
N ASP A 607 10.71 5.42 -27.02
CA ASP A 607 11.96 4.85 -26.52
C ASP A 607 12.82 5.91 -25.81
N ILE A 608 13.72 5.48 -24.93
CA ILE A 608 14.73 6.38 -24.35
C ILE A 608 15.66 6.88 -25.47
N ASP A 609 15.85 8.19 -25.54
CA ASP A 609 16.83 8.82 -26.44
C ASP A 609 18.25 8.46 -25.97
N ILE A 610 18.87 7.46 -26.64
CA ILE A 610 20.18 6.92 -26.26
C ILE A 610 21.29 7.97 -26.43
N ASP A 611 21.18 8.88 -27.41
CA ASP A 611 22.16 9.92 -27.62
C ASP A 611 22.09 11.00 -26.52
N ASP A 612 20.89 11.42 -26.11
CA ASP A 612 20.70 12.30 -24.95
C ASP A 612 21.17 11.62 -23.65
N LEU A 613 20.85 10.32 -23.46
CA LEU A 613 21.31 9.55 -22.29
C LEU A 613 22.84 9.54 -22.21
N LYS A 614 23.55 9.21 -23.31
CA LYS A 614 25.00 9.17 -23.35
C LYS A 614 25.61 10.56 -23.11
N ALA A 615 25.02 11.61 -23.71
CA ALA A 615 25.44 12.99 -23.48
C ALA A 615 25.31 13.38 -22.00
N ARG A 616 24.18 13.04 -21.34
CA ARG A 616 23.97 13.30 -19.91
C ARG A 616 24.89 12.48 -19.02
N ALA A 617 25.11 11.19 -19.33
CA ALA A 617 26.03 10.35 -18.60
C ALA A 617 27.47 10.90 -18.65
N ALA A 618 27.93 11.32 -19.83
CA ALA A 618 29.24 11.96 -19.99
C ALA A 618 29.34 13.31 -19.27
N GLU A 619 28.31 14.17 -19.37
CA GLU A 619 28.23 15.46 -18.65
C GLU A 619 28.40 15.27 -17.13
N HIS A 620 27.82 14.21 -16.60
CA HIS A 620 27.80 13.90 -15.15
C HIS A 620 28.75 12.77 -14.75
N ALA A 621 29.71 12.36 -15.58
CA ALA A 621 30.56 11.18 -15.35
C ALA A 621 31.17 11.08 -13.94
N GLN A 622 31.57 12.22 -13.35
CA GLN A 622 32.22 12.27 -12.05
C GLN A 622 31.23 12.15 -10.86
N ASN A 623 29.95 12.46 -11.07
CA ASN A 623 28.91 12.51 -10.04
C ASN A 623 27.66 11.68 -10.40
N LEU A 624 27.74 10.88 -11.44
CA LEU A 624 26.68 9.93 -11.81
C LEU A 624 26.59 8.80 -10.76
N ALA A 625 25.48 8.76 -10.02
CA ALA A 625 25.20 7.71 -9.05
C ALA A 625 24.40 6.56 -9.69
N ALA A 626 23.31 6.92 -10.37
CA ALA A 626 22.35 5.94 -10.88
C ALA A 626 21.61 6.41 -12.14
N LEU A 627 21.09 5.43 -12.86
CA LEU A 627 19.96 5.55 -13.79
C LEU A 627 18.77 4.79 -13.21
N MET A 628 17.57 5.37 -13.20
CA MET A 628 16.31 4.64 -12.97
C MET A 628 15.58 4.47 -14.28
N ILE A 629 15.32 3.23 -14.70
CA ILE A 629 14.52 2.88 -15.88
C ILE A 629 13.38 1.93 -15.53
N THR A 630 12.26 2.06 -16.22
CA THR A 630 11.16 1.07 -16.18
C THR A 630 11.31 0.13 -17.39
N TYR A 631 11.21 -1.20 -17.19
CA TYR A 631 11.33 -2.14 -18.28
C TYR A 631 10.42 -3.38 -18.07
N PRO A 632 9.58 -3.76 -19.09
CA PRO A 632 9.32 -3.01 -20.32
C PRO A 632 8.95 -1.57 -20.06
N SER A 633 9.10 -0.69 -21.08
CA SER A 633 8.93 0.75 -20.88
C SER A 633 7.50 1.11 -20.42
N THR A 634 7.33 2.28 -19.81
CA THR A 634 6.02 2.82 -19.44
C THR A 634 5.09 3.05 -20.64
N HIS A 635 5.61 2.92 -21.85
CA HIS A 635 4.83 2.96 -23.09
C HIS A 635 4.27 1.60 -23.52
N GLY A 636 4.48 0.55 -22.72
CA GLY A 636 3.97 -0.81 -22.97
C GLY A 636 4.75 -1.56 -24.04
N VAL A 637 6.03 -1.23 -24.26
CA VAL A 637 6.89 -1.86 -25.29
C VAL A 637 8.24 -2.29 -24.72
N PHE A 638 8.87 -3.28 -25.39
CA PHE A 638 10.24 -3.67 -25.11
C PHE A 638 11.21 -2.84 -25.97
N GLU A 639 12.01 -2.00 -25.35
CA GLU A 639 13.06 -1.24 -26.01
C GLU A 639 14.24 -2.15 -26.39
N GLU A 640 14.65 -2.16 -27.67
CA GLU A 640 15.75 -2.99 -28.17
C GLU A 640 17.11 -2.57 -27.61
N GLY A 641 17.29 -1.26 -27.31
CA GLY A 641 18.55 -0.66 -26.88
C GLY A 641 18.88 -0.80 -25.39
N VAL A 642 18.08 -1.52 -24.60
CA VAL A 642 18.22 -1.54 -23.11
C VAL A 642 19.61 -1.96 -22.64
N LYS A 643 20.28 -2.92 -23.29
CA LYS A 643 21.65 -3.32 -22.93
C LYS A 643 22.70 -2.26 -23.23
N GLU A 644 22.50 -1.48 -24.29
CA GLU A 644 23.36 -0.33 -24.63
C GLU A 644 23.20 0.80 -23.61
N ILE A 645 21.95 1.05 -23.18
CA ILE A 645 21.63 2.00 -22.11
C ILE A 645 22.37 1.63 -20.82
N VAL A 646 22.26 0.35 -20.40
CA VAL A 646 22.93 -0.18 -19.21
C VAL A 646 24.45 -0.02 -19.32
N ALA A 647 25.05 -0.40 -20.45
CA ALA A 647 26.49 -0.31 -20.67
C ALA A 647 26.99 1.14 -20.58
N ALA A 648 26.26 2.10 -21.15
CA ALA A 648 26.62 3.52 -21.10
C ALA A 648 26.66 4.08 -19.68
N ILE A 649 25.80 3.61 -18.78
CA ILE A 649 25.81 4.03 -17.36
C ILE A 649 26.98 3.41 -16.61
N HIS A 650 27.24 2.10 -16.81
CA HIS A 650 28.35 1.41 -16.17
C HIS A 650 29.71 1.96 -16.60
N GLU A 651 29.86 2.39 -17.86
CA GLU A 651 31.09 3.01 -18.37
C GLU A 651 31.49 4.26 -17.57
N HIS A 652 30.51 5.00 -17.05
CA HIS A 652 30.71 6.18 -16.21
C HIS A 652 30.66 5.88 -14.70
N GLY A 653 30.61 4.60 -14.30
CA GLY A 653 30.62 4.16 -12.89
C GLY A 653 29.29 4.32 -12.14
N GLY A 654 28.22 4.68 -12.85
CA GLY A 654 26.84 4.69 -12.31
C GLY A 654 26.28 3.29 -12.16
N GLN A 655 25.23 3.14 -11.35
CA GLN A 655 24.50 1.89 -11.17
C GLN A 655 23.13 1.96 -11.88
N VAL A 656 22.61 0.82 -12.32
CA VAL A 656 21.31 0.77 -13.00
C VAL A 656 20.25 0.21 -12.07
N TYR A 657 19.29 1.06 -11.74
CA TYR A 657 18.06 0.70 -11.05
C TYR A 657 16.97 0.43 -12.10
N LEU A 658 16.50 -0.82 -12.18
CA LEU A 658 15.38 -1.20 -13.03
C LEU A 658 14.09 -1.21 -12.20
N ASP A 659 13.15 -0.36 -12.55
CA ASP A 659 11.80 -0.39 -12.01
C ASP A 659 11.06 -1.62 -12.58
N GLY A 660 11.04 -2.68 -11.77
CA GLY A 660 10.35 -3.93 -12.05
C GLY A 660 9.03 -4.06 -11.29
N ALA A 661 8.42 -2.92 -10.93
CA ALA A 661 7.11 -2.91 -10.27
C ALA A 661 6.11 -3.82 -10.99
N ASN A 662 6.18 -3.87 -12.32
CA ASN A 662 5.43 -4.79 -13.15
C ASN A 662 6.37 -5.69 -13.97
N LEU A 663 6.46 -6.97 -13.61
CA LEU A 663 7.22 -8.00 -14.32
C LEU A 663 6.31 -8.92 -15.18
N ASN A 664 5.08 -8.53 -15.45
CA ASN A 664 4.05 -9.39 -16.06
C ASN A 664 4.40 -9.81 -17.51
N ALA A 665 5.28 -9.08 -18.18
CA ALA A 665 5.82 -9.45 -19.50
C ALA A 665 7.20 -10.13 -19.44
N MET A 666 7.78 -10.34 -18.25
CA MET A 666 9.18 -10.77 -18.14
C MET A 666 9.37 -12.17 -17.53
N VAL A 667 8.53 -12.56 -16.55
CA VAL A 667 8.73 -13.81 -15.80
C VAL A 667 8.84 -15.04 -16.74
N GLY A 668 9.97 -15.72 -16.67
CA GLY A 668 10.27 -16.90 -17.53
C GLY A 668 10.64 -16.57 -18.99
N LEU A 669 10.63 -15.28 -19.39
CA LEU A 669 11.04 -14.82 -20.72
C LEU A 669 12.31 -13.96 -20.69
N ALA A 670 12.49 -13.13 -19.68
CA ALA A 670 13.66 -12.28 -19.48
C ALA A 670 13.89 -12.03 -18.00
N ARG A 671 15.12 -11.70 -17.60
CA ARG A 671 15.46 -11.43 -16.19
C ARG A 671 16.18 -10.08 -16.07
N PRO A 672 15.73 -9.18 -15.19
CA PRO A 672 16.37 -7.87 -14.96
C PRO A 672 17.88 -7.94 -14.74
N GLY A 673 18.34 -8.90 -13.91
CA GLY A 673 19.76 -9.11 -13.63
C GLY A 673 20.58 -9.49 -14.87
N ASP A 674 20.02 -10.26 -15.82
CA ASP A 674 20.69 -10.66 -17.07
C ASP A 674 20.71 -9.54 -18.11
N ILE A 675 19.78 -8.59 -18.03
CA ILE A 675 19.79 -7.36 -18.82
C ILE A 675 20.97 -6.48 -18.39
N GLY A 676 21.38 -6.58 -17.13
CA GLY A 676 22.50 -5.84 -16.54
C GLY A 676 22.11 -4.88 -15.42
N ALA A 677 20.84 -4.86 -15.00
CA ALA A 677 20.41 -4.06 -13.85
C ALA A 677 21.15 -4.48 -12.57
N ASP A 678 21.50 -3.52 -11.73
CA ASP A 678 22.17 -3.72 -10.45
C ASP A 678 21.20 -3.88 -9.29
N VAL A 679 20.04 -3.23 -9.40
CA VAL A 679 18.91 -3.29 -8.46
C VAL A 679 17.60 -3.36 -9.24
N CYS A 680 16.64 -4.09 -8.67
CA CYS A 680 15.25 -4.07 -9.15
C CYS A 680 14.31 -4.22 -7.96
N HIS A 681 13.25 -3.39 -7.87
CA HIS A 681 12.14 -3.69 -6.98
C HIS A 681 11.03 -4.45 -7.70
N MET A 682 10.26 -5.20 -6.94
CA MET A 682 9.16 -6.02 -7.45
C MET A 682 7.90 -5.72 -6.64
N ASN A 683 6.78 -5.41 -7.31
CA ASN A 683 5.51 -5.33 -6.62
C ASN A 683 4.80 -6.69 -6.65
N LEU A 684 4.83 -7.42 -5.53
CA LEU A 684 4.20 -8.75 -5.46
C LEU A 684 2.67 -8.68 -5.64
N HIS A 685 2.09 -7.52 -5.39
CA HIS A 685 0.67 -7.21 -5.63
C HIS A 685 0.32 -6.90 -7.10
N LYS A 686 1.26 -7.08 -8.00
CA LYS A 686 1.04 -7.03 -9.46
C LYS A 686 1.28 -8.41 -10.06
N THR A 687 2.51 -8.75 -10.36
CA THR A 687 2.87 -9.99 -11.06
C THR A 687 2.64 -11.26 -10.24
N PHE A 688 2.67 -11.19 -8.89
CA PHE A 688 2.70 -12.36 -7.99
C PHE A 688 1.47 -12.49 -7.08
N CYS A 689 0.31 -12.05 -7.55
CA CYS A 689 -1.04 -12.33 -7.02
C CYS A 689 -1.37 -11.83 -5.61
N ILE A 690 -0.56 -11.01 -4.93
CA ILE A 690 -1.04 -10.34 -3.72
C ILE A 690 -2.14 -9.36 -4.12
N PRO A 691 -3.31 -9.34 -3.46
CA PRO A 691 -4.41 -8.46 -3.83
C PRO A 691 -4.10 -7.00 -3.56
N HIS A 692 -4.80 -6.09 -4.26
CA HIS A 692 -4.62 -4.64 -4.11
C HIS A 692 -5.34 -4.04 -2.88
N GLY A 693 -6.24 -4.78 -2.22
CA GLY A 693 -6.83 -4.39 -0.94
C GLY A 693 -7.55 -3.06 -0.91
N GLY A 694 -8.13 -2.61 -2.02
CA GLY A 694 -8.80 -1.29 -2.10
C GLY A 694 -7.84 -0.10 -2.18
N GLY A 695 -6.55 -0.35 -2.30
CA GLY A 695 -5.52 0.70 -2.42
C GLY A 695 -4.25 0.37 -1.67
N GLY A 696 -3.32 -0.21 -2.39
CA GLY A 696 -2.04 -0.68 -1.91
C GLY A 696 -2.16 -1.87 -0.96
N PRO A 697 -1.45 -2.95 -1.11
CA PRO A 697 -0.86 -3.63 0.02
C PRO A 697 0.59 -3.22 0.11
N GLY A 698 1.09 -3.13 1.30
CA GLY A 698 2.45 -2.74 1.52
C GLY A 698 3.43 -3.87 1.30
N VAL A 699 3.85 -4.14 0.08
CA VAL A 699 4.92 -5.09 -0.22
C VAL A 699 5.67 -4.69 -1.50
N GLY A 700 7.00 -4.68 -1.45
CA GLY A 700 7.85 -4.29 -2.56
C GLY A 700 9.29 -4.78 -2.40
N PRO A 701 9.56 -6.10 -2.44
CA PRO A 701 10.91 -6.64 -2.33
C PRO A 701 11.88 -6.03 -3.32
N ILE A 702 13.16 -6.00 -2.95
CA ILE A 702 14.25 -5.61 -3.85
C ILE A 702 15.22 -6.76 -4.06
N GLY A 703 15.61 -6.94 -5.34
CA GLY A 703 16.71 -7.82 -5.76
C GLY A 703 17.94 -7.01 -6.12
N VAL A 704 19.13 -7.48 -5.76
CA VAL A 704 20.39 -6.78 -6.00
C VAL A 704 21.48 -7.71 -6.49
N LYS A 705 22.45 -7.17 -7.24
CA LYS A 705 23.70 -7.85 -7.58
C LYS A 705 24.61 -8.02 -6.36
N ALA A 706 25.58 -8.94 -6.46
CA ALA A 706 26.44 -9.33 -5.35
C ALA A 706 27.16 -8.15 -4.66
N HIS A 707 27.62 -7.16 -5.41
CA HIS A 707 28.32 -6.00 -4.86
C HIS A 707 27.42 -5.04 -4.06
N LEU A 708 26.11 -5.10 -4.25
CA LEU A 708 25.12 -4.32 -3.51
C LEU A 708 24.49 -5.09 -2.34
N ALA A 709 24.65 -6.41 -2.27
CA ALA A 709 24.06 -7.23 -1.21
C ALA A 709 24.42 -6.78 0.23
N PRO A 710 25.66 -6.32 0.52
CA PRO A 710 26.01 -5.80 1.85
C PRO A 710 25.26 -4.53 2.27
N PHE A 711 24.58 -3.87 1.34
CA PHE A 711 23.88 -2.58 1.55
C PHE A 711 22.36 -2.72 1.57
N LEU A 712 21.85 -3.96 1.54
CA LEU A 712 20.42 -4.24 1.73
C LEU A 712 19.95 -3.75 3.11
N PRO A 713 18.65 -3.41 3.27
CA PRO A 713 18.11 -2.99 4.56
C PRO A 713 18.35 -4.04 5.64
N GLY A 714 18.89 -3.61 6.77
CA GLY A 714 18.96 -4.38 8.00
C GLY A 714 17.78 -4.12 8.91
N HIS A 715 17.82 -4.67 10.15
CA HIS A 715 16.82 -4.38 11.18
C HIS A 715 17.40 -4.58 12.58
N VAL A 716 16.98 -3.78 13.54
CA VAL A 716 17.48 -3.81 14.92
C VAL A 716 17.23 -5.15 15.61
N THR A 717 16.15 -5.86 15.29
CA THR A 717 15.86 -7.19 15.86
C THR A 717 16.74 -8.30 15.28
N GLU A 718 17.36 -8.07 14.14
CA GLU A 718 18.34 -8.96 13.51
C GLU A 718 19.81 -8.55 13.82
N GLY A 719 19.99 -7.59 14.74
CA GLY A 719 21.32 -7.08 15.14
C GLY A 719 22.00 -6.22 14.09
N THR A 720 21.24 -5.67 13.15
CA THR A 720 21.71 -4.81 12.05
C THR A 720 20.94 -3.48 12.08
N ALA A 721 21.20 -2.56 11.16
CA ALA A 721 20.58 -1.25 11.11
C ALA A 721 20.15 -0.88 9.68
N HIS A 722 19.64 0.33 9.53
CA HIS A 722 19.19 0.88 8.25
C HIS A 722 17.88 0.29 7.73
N ALA A 723 16.95 0.02 8.64
CA ALA A 723 15.62 -0.43 8.30
C ALA A 723 14.87 0.61 7.46
N VAL A 724 14.05 0.14 6.52
CA VAL A 724 13.12 0.96 5.73
C VAL A 724 11.66 0.72 6.15
N ALA A 725 11.40 -0.29 6.99
CA ALA A 725 10.10 -0.62 7.55
C ALA A 725 10.22 -0.96 9.04
N ALA A 726 9.12 -0.88 9.79
CA ALA A 726 9.08 -1.13 11.23
C ALA A 726 9.32 -2.60 11.60
N ALA A 727 9.13 -3.55 10.69
CA ALA A 727 9.37 -4.98 10.89
C ALA A 727 10.42 -5.51 9.91
N ALA A 728 11.20 -6.48 10.33
CA ALA A 728 12.34 -7.02 9.56
C ALA A 728 11.95 -7.60 8.19
N PHE A 729 10.73 -8.11 8.06
CA PHE A 729 10.18 -8.68 6.82
C PHE A 729 8.95 -7.92 6.33
N GLY A 730 8.80 -6.66 6.73
CA GLY A 730 7.74 -5.77 6.28
C GLY A 730 6.34 -6.38 6.46
N SER A 731 5.64 -6.61 5.37
CA SER A 731 4.28 -7.15 5.36
C SER A 731 4.26 -8.68 5.29
N ALA A 732 4.80 -9.34 6.27
CA ALA A 732 5.09 -10.77 6.29
C ALA A 732 3.86 -11.67 6.08
N SER A 733 2.68 -11.30 6.61
CA SER A 733 1.49 -12.16 6.58
C SER A 733 0.85 -12.33 5.20
N ILE A 734 1.20 -11.50 4.22
CA ILE A 734 0.71 -11.62 2.85
C ILE A 734 1.71 -12.30 1.90
N LEU A 735 2.94 -12.56 2.33
CA LEU A 735 3.94 -13.28 1.56
C LEU A 735 3.55 -14.74 1.23
N PRO A 736 2.78 -15.45 2.08
CA PRO A 736 2.22 -16.76 1.74
C PRO A 736 1.47 -16.79 0.40
N ILE A 737 0.81 -15.69 0.01
CA ILE A 737 0.07 -15.59 -1.25
C ILE A 737 1.02 -15.78 -2.44
N THR A 738 2.12 -15.06 -2.48
CA THR A 738 3.15 -15.20 -3.53
C THR A 738 3.81 -16.58 -3.49
N TRP A 739 4.09 -17.12 -2.30
CA TRP A 739 4.63 -18.46 -2.15
C TRP A 739 3.70 -19.50 -2.78
N MET A 740 2.39 -19.44 -2.48
CA MET A 740 1.37 -20.31 -3.05
C MET A 740 1.30 -20.17 -4.58
N TYR A 741 1.26 -18.94 -5.10
CA TYR A 741 1.22 -18.67 -6.54
C TYR A 741 2.41 -19.30 -7.27
N ILE A 742 3.64 -19.01 -6.84
CA ILE A 742 4.85 -19.56 -7.48
C ILE A 742 4.87 -21.09 -7.38
N ARG A 743 4.50 -21.63 -6.23
CA ARG A 743 4.51 -23.09 -5.98
C ARG A 743 3.47 -23.84 -6.82
N MET A 744 2.28 -23.28 -6.99
CA MET A 744 1.21 -23.89 -7.78
C MET A 744 1.44 -23.72 -9.28
N MET A 745 1.95 -22.59 -9.73
CA MET A 745 2.23 -22.36 -11.15
C MET A 745 3.46 -23.14 -11.63
N GLY A 746 4.52 -23.19 -10.85
CA GLY A 746 5.80 -23.76 -11.26
C GLY A 746 6.44 -23.05 -12.45
N PRO A 747 7.61 -23.50 -12.94
CA PRO A 747 8.35 -22.81 -14.02
C PRO A 747 7.54 -22.66 -15.31
N ALA A 748 6.82 -23.72 -15.69
CA ALA A 748 6.04 -23.73 -16.94
C ALA A 748 4.79 -22.86 -16.86
N GLY A 749 4.07 -22.88 -15.73
CA GLY A 749 2.87 -22.07 -15.52
C GLY A 749 3.20 -20.59 -15.45
N LEU A 750 4.27 -20.20 -14.77
CA LEU A 750 4.72 -18.80 -14.70
C LEU A 750 5.07 -18.23 -16.07
N LYS A 751 5.82 -19.00 -16.89
CA LYS A 751 6.13 -18.62 -18.28
C LYS A 751 4.84 -18.50 -19.11
N GLN A 752 3.94 -19.46 -18.99
CA GLN A 752 2.67 -19.46 -19.72
C GLN A 752 1.81 -18.23 -19.32
N ALA A 753 1.78 -17.84 -18.04
CA ALA A 753 1.09 -16.63 -17.58
C ALA A 753 1.62 -15.37 -18.30
N THR A 754 2.95 -15.22 -18.36
CA THR A 754 3.58 -14.11 -19.09
C THR A 754 3.25 -14.11 -20.58
N GLU A 755 3.30 -15.29 -21.22
CA GLU A 755 2.95 -15.45 -22.63
C GLU A 755 1.50 -15.06 -22.92
N MET A 756 0.57 -15.42 -22.01
CA MET A 756 -0.85 -15.08 -22.13
C MET A 756 -1.12 -13.60 -21.86
N ALA A 757 -0.41 -12.97 -20.93
CA ALA A 757 -0.50 -11.53 -20.72
C ALA A 757 -0.13 -10.75 -21.99
N ILE A 758 0.95 -11.13 -22.65
CA ILE A 758 1.37 -10.55 -23.95
C ILE A 758 0.34 -10.83 -25.05
N LEU A 759 -0.22 -12.05 -25.10
CA LEU A 759 -1.26 -12.40 -26.06
C LEU A 759 -2.51 -11.53 -25.87
N ASN A 760 -3.00 -11.40 -24.63
CA ASN A 760 -4.21 -10.65 -24.31
C ASN A 760 -4.06 -9.16 -24.68
N ALA A 761 -2.92 -8.56 -24.37
CA ALA A 761 -2.63 -7.15 -24.72
C ALA A 761 -2.59 -6.94 -26.25
N ASN A 762 -1.90 -7.82 -26.98
CA ASN A 762 -1.85 -7.74 -28.44
C ASN A 762 -3.21 -8.01 -29.10
N TYR A 763 -4.04 -8.86 -28.49
CA TYR A 763 -5.41 -9.10 -28.96
C TYR A 763 -6.27 -7.84 -28.84
N ILE A 764 -6.27 -7.18 -27.68
CA ILE A 764 -6.99 -5.92 -27.48
C ILE A 764 -6.45 -4.82 -28.41
N ALA A 765 -5.13 -4.66 -28.49
CA ALA A 765 -4.50 -3.68 -29.37
C ALA A 765 -4.92 -3.87 -30.85
N THR A 766 -5.02 -5.13 -31.30
CA THR A 766 -5.46 -5.46 -32.68
C THR A 766 -6.95 -5.18 -32.86
N ARG A 767 -7.80 -5.59 -31.89
CA ARG A 767 -9.27 -5.40 -31.95
C ARG A 767 -9.66 -3.91 -31.95
N LEU A 768 -8.96 -3.10 -31.17
CA LEU A 768 -9.31 -1.70 -30.96
C LEU A 768 -8.56 -0.72 -31.86
N GLY A 769 -7.46 -1.14 -32.49
CA GLY A 769 -6.57 -0.27 -33.27
C GLY A 769 -7.20 0.46 -34.46
N ALA A 770 -8.33 0.00 -35.00
CA ALA A 770 -9.09 0.68 -36.02
C ALA A 770 -9.97 1.81 -35.51
N HIS A 771 -10.30 1.84 -34.21
CA HIS A 771 -11.16 2.82 -33.57
C HIS A 771 -10.37 3.77 -32.66
N PHE A 772 -9.33 3.25 -32.03
CA PHE A 772 -8.42 3.97 -31.14
C PHE A 772 -6.98 3.59 -31.54
N PRO A 773 -6.23 4.47 -32.21
CA PRO A 773 -4.86 4.15 -32.59
C PRO A 773 -4.03 3.72 -31.38
N VAL A 774 -3.27 2.63 -31.53
CA VAL A 774 -2.28 2.22 -30.52
C VAL A 774 -1.08 3.15 -30.65
N LEU A 775 -0.82 3.96 -29.63
CA LEU A 775 0.11 5.08 -29.73
C LEU A 775 1.57 4.64 -29.84
N PHE A 776 1.94 3.60 -29.07
CA PHE A 776 3.30 3.06 -29.08
C PHE A 776 3.29 1.58 -29.39
N LYS A 777 4.22 1.15 -30.22
CA LYS A 777 4.41 -0.24 -30.64
C LYS A 777 5.91 -0.53 -30.78
N GLY A 778 6.30 -1.74 -30.44
CA GLY A 778 7.66 -2.21 -30.67
C GLY A 778 7.95 -2.49 -32.14
N LYS A 779 9.15 -2.95 -32.43
CA LYS A 779 9.73 -3.13 -33.75
C LYS A 779 8.86 -3.89 -34.77
N ASN A 780 8.02 -4.81 -34.34
CA ASN A 780 7.18 -5.64 -35.21
C ASN A 780 5.69 -5.28 -35.07
N ASP A 781 5.36 -4.03 -34.74
CA ASP A 781 4.00 -3.59 -34.46
C ASP A 781 3.35 -4.37 -33.28
N ARG A 782 4.14 -4.81 -32.29
CA ARG A 782 3.67 -5.55 -31.13
C ARG A 782 3.84 -4.73 -29.88
N VAL A 783 2.93 -4.98 -28.90
CA VAL A 783 3.02 -4.45 -27.55
C VAL A 783 3.49 -5.54 -26.57
N ALA A 784 3.90 -5.14 -25.38
CA ALA A 784 4.23 -6.06 -24.29
C ALA A 784 2.94 -6.61 -23.63
N HIS A 785 2.77 -6.43 -22.34
CA HIS A 785 1.60 -6.90 -21.58
C HIS A 785 0.49 -5.85 -21.45
N GLU A 786 0.69 -4.67 -21.99
CA GLU A 786 -0.24 -3.53 -21.96
C GLU A 786 -0.13 -2.72 -23.24
N CYS A 787 -1.14 -1.89 -23.54
CA CYS A 787 -1.14 -1.00 -24.69
C CYS A 787 -1.73 0.37 -24.36
N ILE A 788 -1.30 1.41 -25.07
CA ILE A 788 -1.79 2.76 -24.95
C ILE A 788 -2.69 3.09 -26.14
N LEU A 789 -3.98 3.31 -25.87
CA LEU A 789 -4.98 3.69 -26.84
C LEU A 789 -5.09 5.22 -26.91
N ASP A 790 -4.95 5.79 -28.09
CA ASP A 790 -5.11 7.24 -28.32
C ASP A 790 -6.59 7.60 -28.47
N THR A 791 -7.14 8.28 -27.48
CA THR A 791 -8.54 8.74 -27.50
C THR A 791 -8.69 10.20 -27.96
N ARG A 792 -7.58 10.90 -28.23
CA ARG A 792 -7.58 12.30 -28.67
C ARG A 792 -8.31 12.48 -30.02
N VAL A 793 -8.31 11.42 -30.83
CA VAL A 793 -9.06 11.38 -32.09
C VAL A 793 -10.56 11.68 -31.89
N LEU A 794 -11.16 11.22 -30.79
CA LEU A 794 -12.57 11.50 -30.45
C LEU A 794 -12.75 12.89 -29.84
N LYS A 795 -11.74 13.42 -29.17
CA LYS A 795 -11.75 14.80 -28.68
C LYS A 795 -11.77 15.79 -29.85
N ASP A 796 -10.97 15.52 -30.88
CA ASP A 796 -10.84 16.39 -32.04
C ASP A 796 -12.09 16.33 -32.95
N SER A 797 -12.72 15.15 -33.10
CA SER A 797 -13.85 14.96 -34.02
C SER A 797 -15.22 15.22 -33.40
N ALA A 798 -15.41 14.87 -32.12
CA ALA A 798 -16.72 14.85 -31.45
C ALA A 798 -16.74 15.61 -30.11
N ASP A 799 -15.65 16.26 -29.71
CA ASP A 799 -15.42 16.89 -28.39
C ASP A 799 -15.58 15.93 -27.19
N VAL A 800 -15.36 14.63 -27.41
CA VAL A 800 -15.44 13.59 -26.37
C VAL A 800 -14.08 13.43 -25.70
N SER A 801 -14.00 13.72 -24.41
CA SER A 801 -12.76 13.60 -23.62
C SER A 801 -12.50 12.15 -23.19
N VAL A 802 -11.25 11.86 -22.80
CA VAL A 802 -10.87 10.57 -22.20
C VAL A 802 -11.66 10.29 -20.92
N GLU A 803 -12.02 11.34 -20.17
CA GLU A 803 -12.84 11.22 -18.96
C GLU A 803 -14.27 10.79 -19.30
N ASP A 804 -14.88 11.33 -20.37
CA ASP A 804 -16.22 10.92 -20.83
C ASP A 804 -16.25 9.45 -21.21
N ILE A 805 -15.22 8.96 -21.91
CA ILE A 805 -15.05 7.53 -22.24
C ILE A 805 -14.96 6.70 -20.96
N ALA A 806 -14.14 7.11 -19.99
CA ALA A 806 -13.98 6.42 -18.74
C ALA A 806 -15.28 6.35 -17.91
N LYS A 807 -16.03 7.45 -17.85
CA LYS A 807 -17.33 7.48 -17.17
C LYS A 807 -18.36 6.60 -17.91
N ARG A 808 -18.35 6.61 -19.24
CA ARG A 808 -19.24 5.77 -20.03
C ARG A 808 -18.97 4.28 -19.87
N LEU A 809 -17.71 3.84 -19.70
CA LEU A 809 -17.36 2.46 -19.41
C LEU A 809 -18.03 1.94 -18.11
N ILE A 810 -18.31 2.81 -17.14
CA ILE A 810 -19.05 2.45 -15.93
C ILE A 810 -20.47 1.95 -16.27
N ASP A 811 -21.14 2.59 -17.25
CA ASP A 811 -22.46 2.16 -17.71
C ASP A 811 -22.43 0.78 -18.39
N TYR A 812 -21.29 0.40 -18.99
CA TYR A 812 -21.02 -0.94 -19.51
C TYR A 812 -20.59 -1.93 -18.41
N GLY A 813 -20.48 -1.49 -17.14
CA GLY A 813 -20.09 -2.31 -16.00
C GLY A 813 -18.59 -2.58 -15.92
N PHE A 814 -17.74 -1.64 -16.41
CA PHE A 814 -16.29 -1.73 -16.30
C PHE A 814 -15.71 -0.63 -15.42
N HIS A 815 -14.66 -0.97 -14.69
CA HIS A 815 -13.68 -0.01 -14.23
C HIS A 815 -12.87 0.44 -15.46
N ALA A 816 -12.75 1.76 -15.70
CA ALA A 816 -11.98 2.25 -16.83
C ALA A 816 -10.48 1.96 -16.68
N PRO A 817 -9.73 1.83 -17.79
CA PRO A 817 -8.27 1.80 -17.79
C PRO A 817 -7.63 3.05 -17.19
N THR A 818 -6.32 3.02 -16.97
CA THR A 818 -5.56 4.19 -16.51
C THR A 818 -5.64 5.33 -17.53
N MET A 819 -6.08 6.51 -17.05
CA MET A 819 -6.32 7.68 -17.91
C MET A 819 -5.11 8.62 -17.93
N SER A 820 -4.84 9.22 -19.10
CA SER A 820 -3.93 10.36 -19.27
C SER A 820 -2.52 10.13 -18.71
N TRP A 821 -2.05 8.90 -18.75
CA TRP A 821 -0.71 8.53 -18.35
C TRP A 821 -0.20 7.37 -19.22
N PRO A 822 1.07 7.40 -19.66
CA PRO A 822 2.06 8.50 -19.56
C PRO A 822 1.75 9.71 -20.44
N VAL A 823 0.82 9.58 -21.37
CA VAL A 823 0.44 10.65 -22.32
C VAL A 823 -0.96 11.15 -22.01
N ALA A 824 -1.12 12.48 -21.96
CA ALA A 824 -2.44 13.09 -21.73
C ALA A 824 -3.43 12.73 -22.85
N GLY A 825 -4.69 12.46 -22.47
CA GLY A 825 -5.75 12.11 -23.42
C GLY A 825 -5.62 10.70 -24.00
N THR A 826 -5.05 9.75 -23.26
CA THR A 826 -4.94 8.34 -23.66
C THR A 826 -5.49 7.42 -22.57
N LEU A 827 -5.75 6.16 -22.94
CA LEU A 827 -6.07 5.06 -22.03
C LEU A 827 -4.97 4.00 -22.10
N MET A 828 -4.40 3.66 -20.94
CA MET A 828 -3.46 2.55 -20.81
C MET A 828 -4.21 1.30 -20.34
N VAL A 829 -4.21 0.26 -21.16
CA VAL A 829 -4.98 -0.98 -20.96
C VAL A 829 -4.04 -2.13 -20.67
N GLU A 830 -4.18 -2.77 -19.53
CA GLU A 830 -3.49 -4.02 -19.16
C GLU A 830 -4.53 -5.11 -18.87
N PRO A 831 -4.81 -6.02 -19.82
CA PRO A 831 -5.56 -7.22 -19.55
C PRO A 831 -4.60 -8.28 -19.00
N THR A 832 -4.81 -8.74 -17.79
CA THR A 832 -3.96 -9.78 -17.21
C THR A 832 -4.20 -11.14 -17.88
N GLU A 833 -3.32 -12.11 -17.67
CA GLU A 833 -3.46 -13.47 -18.17
C GLU A 833 -4.67 -14.22 -17.56
N SER A 834 -5.19 -13.76 -16.43
CA SER A 834 -6.31 -14.41 -15.73
C SER A 834 -7.68 -14.11 -16.35
N GLU A 835 -7.77 -13.11 -17.22
CA GLU A 835 -9.05 -12.74 -17.83
C GLU A 835 -9.42 -13.67 -19.00
N PRO A 836 -10.66 -14.21 -19.02
CA PRO A 836 -11.13 -15.04 -20.10
C PRO A 836 -11.39 -14.21 -21.38
N LYS A 837 -11.21 -14.83 -22.55
CA LYS A 837 -11.46 -14.17 -23.84
C LYS A 837 -12.84 -13.50 -23.93
N ALA A 838 -13.87 -14.12 -23.35
CA ALA A 838 -15.23 -13.55 -23.36
C ALA A 838 -15.28 -12.16 -22.69
N GLU A 839 -14.51 -11.95 -21.61
CA GLU A 839 -14.44 -10.66 -20.94
C GLU A 839 -13.60 -9.63 -21.72
N LEU A 840 -12.52 -10.10 -22.37
CA LEU A 840 -11.74 -9.25 -23.29
C LEU A 840 -12.61 -8.80 -24.48
N ASP A 841 -13.44 -9.70 -25.02
CA ASP A 841 -14.38 -9.37 -26.10
C ASP A 841 -15.41 -8.35 -25.63
N ARG A 842 -16.00 -8.56 -24.44
CA ARG A 842 -16.98 -7.63 -23.85
C ARG A 842 -16.38 -6.22 -23.69
N PHE A 843 -15.13 -6.12 -23.25
CA PHE A 843 -14.42 -4.86 -23.14
C PHE A 843 -14.19 -4.21 -24.52
N CYS A 844 -13.71 -4.97 -25.51
CA CYS A 844 -13.52 -4.46 -26.86
C CYS A 844 -14.84 -3.99 -27.49
N GLU A 845 -15.93 -4.72 -27.30
CA GLU A 845 -17.26 -4.35 -27.79
C GLU A 845 -17.77 -3.08 -27.14
N ALA A 846 -17.57 -2.91 -25.83
CA ALA A 846 -17.90 -1.67 -25.12
C ALA A 846 -17.13 -0.47 -25.69
N MET A 847 -15.83 -0.61 -25.88
CA MET A 847 -15.00 0.45 -26.46
C MET A 847 -15.41 0.79 -27.91
N ILE A 848 -15.69 -0.21 -28.76
CA ILE A 848 -16.15 -0.01 -30.14
C ILE A 848 -17.53 0.66 -30.14
N SER A 849 -18.42 0.29 -29.23
CA SER A 849 -19.73 0.94 -29.09
C SER A 849 -19.59 2.41 -28.70
N ILE A 850 -18.70 2.73 -27.75
CA ILE A 850 -18.39 4.12 -27.34
C ILE A 850 -17.85 4.94 -28.53
N ALA A 851 -16.99 4.38 -29.39
CA ALA A 851 -16.55 5.02 -30.62
C ALA A 851 -17.74 5.28 -31.58
N GLY A 852 -18.67 4.34 -31.65
CA GLY A 852 -19.93 4.51 -32.38
C GLY A 852 -20.84 5.61 -31.82
N GLU A 853 -20.93 5.73 -30.50
CA GLU A 853 -21.66 6.82 -29.81
C GLU A 853 -21.02 8.18 -30.15
N ALA A 854 -19.69 8.29 -30.11
CA ALA A 854 -18.97 9.51 -30.52
C ALA A 854 -19.23 9.87 -31.98
N SER A 855 -19.33 8.88 -32.89
CA SER A 855 -19.68 9.12 -34.29
C SER A 855 -21.09 9.68 -34.48
N LYS A 856 -22.06 9.38 -33.60
CA LYS A 856 -23.39 9.99 -33.62
C LYS A 856 -23.32 11.49 -33.26
N ILE A 857 -22.45 11.86 -32.30
CA ILE A 857 -22.23 13.26 -31.95
C ILE A 857 -21.57 14.02 -33.12
N GLU A 858 -20.53 13.46 -33.71
CA GLU A 858 -19.85 14.02 -34.89
C GLU A 858 -20.82 14.29 -36.05
N LYS A 859 -21.81 13.42 -36.27
CA LYS A 859 -22.84 13.55 -37.29
C LYS A 859 -23.97 14.50 -36.90
N GLY A 860 -24.01 15.00 -35.69
CA GLY A 860 -25.07 15.88 -35.17
C GLY A 860 -26.38 15.15 -34.86
N GLU A 861 -26.37 13.82 -34.71
CA GLU A 861 -27.52 13.03 -34.24
C GLU A 861 -27.80 13.28 -32.76
N TRP A 862 -26.75 13.51 -31.96
CA TRP A 862 -26.80 13.91 -30.55
C TRP A 862 -26.10 15.26 -30.36
N PRO A 863 -26.63 16.17 -29.49
CA PRO A 863 -25.96 17.40 -29.12
C PRO A 863 -24.62 17.12 -28.39
N HIS A 864 -23.64 18.04 -28.51
CA HIS A 864 -22.34 17.92 -27.81
C HIS A 864 -22.47 17.95 -26.28
N ASP A 865 -23.43 18.71 -25.77
CA ASP A 865 -23.67 18.92 -24.34
C ASP A 865 -24.74 18.00 -23.72
N ASP A 866 -25.49 17.23 -24.56
CA ASP A 866 -26.53 16.30 -24.12
C ASP A 866 -26.46 14.98 -24.88
N ASN A 867 -25.62 14.10 -24.46
CA ASN A 867 -25.39 12.77 -25.03
C ASN A 867 -24.96 11.77 -23.93
N PRO A 868 -24.98 10.44 -24.21
CA PRO A 868 -24.65 9.44 -23.20
C PRO A 868 -23.25 9.54 -22.63
N LEU A 869 -22.26 10.05 -23.38
CA LEU A 869 -20.87 10.18 -22.91
C LEU A 869 -20.72 11.39 -21.96
N ALA A 870 -21.30 12.54 -22.33
CA ALA A 870 -21.23 13.74 -21.51
C ALA A 870 -21.96 13.57 -20.16
N ASN A 871 -23.07 12.80 -20.15
CA ASN A 871 -23.91 12.60 -18.97
C ASN A 871 -23.54 11.34 -18.15
N ALA A 872 -22.64 10.47 -18.63
CA ALA A 872 -22.22 9.27 -17.92
C ALA A 872 -21.47 9.61 -16.60
N PRO A 873 -21.56 8.73 -15.58
CA PRO A 873 -22.32 7.49 -15.53
C PRO A 873 -23.78 7.72 -15.11
N HIS A 874 -24.70 6.87 -15.59
CA HIS A 874 -26.13 6.98 -15.33
C HIS A 874 -26.55 6.15 -14.11
N THR A 875 -27.17 6.82 -13.13
CA THR A 875 -27.67 6.13 -11.93
C THR A 875 -29.06 5.55 -12.14
N ALA A 876 -29.45 4.55 -11.32
CA ALA A 876 -30.80 4.02 -11.32
C ALA A 876 -31.84 5.10 -11.01
N ALA A 877 -31.56 6.00 -10.06
CA ALA A 877 -32.47 7.08 -9.67
C ALA A 877 -32.77 8.03 -10.84
N GLU A 878 -31.73 8.39 -11.61
CA GLU A 878 -31.88 9.25 -12.79
C GLU A 878 -32.69 8.54 -13.91
N THR A 879 -32.29 7.30 -14.21
CA THR A 879 -32.92 6.52 -15.30
C THR A 879 -34.37 6.20 -15.02
N LEU A 880 -34.79 6.03 -13.77
CA LEU A 880 -36.15 5.74 -13.36
C LEU A 880 -36.96 6.98 -13.02
N ALA A 881 -36.39 8.18 -13.07
CA ALA A 881 -37.13 9.42 -12.85
C ALA A 881 -38.28 9.59 -13.84
N GLY A 882 -39.36 10.29 -13.44
CA GLY A 882 -40.59 10.39 -14.22
C GLY A 882 -40.38 11.01 -15.60
N GLU A 883 -39.73 12.17 -15.70
CA GLU A 883 -39.42 12.89 -16.94
C GLU A 883 -37.98 12.61 -17.41
N TRP A 884 -37.87 12.25 -18.69
CA TRP A 884 -36.58 12.09 -19.37
C TRP A 884 -36.36 13.20 -20.36
N LYS A 885 -35.38 14.05 -20.15
CA LYS A 885 -35.17 15.27 -20.93
C LYS A 885 -33.98 15.21 -21.90
N HIS A 886 -33.31 14.04 -21.94
CA HIS A 886 -32.13 13.86 -22.78
C HIS A 886 -32.47 13.58 -24.23
N ALA A 887 -31.57 13.90 -25.14
CA ALA A 887 -31.70 13.68 -26.57
C ALA A 887 -31.60 12.20 -26.98
N TYR A 888 -31.24 11.32 -26.06
CA TYR A 888 -31.10 9.85 -26.19
C TYR A 888 -32.09 9.11 -25.29
N SER A 889 -32.30 7.83 -25.55
CA SER A 889 -33.30 7.04 -24.80
C SER A 889 -32.72 6.54 -23.45
N ARG A 890 -33.63 6.23 -22.50
CA ARG A 890 -33.30 5.56 -21.23
C ARG A 890 -32.60 4.22 -21.44
N LEU A 891 -32.96 3.50 -22.51
CA LEU A 891 -32.34 2.23 -22.84
C LEU A 891 -30.88 2.42 -23.27
N GLU A 892 -30.57 3.40 -24.10
CA GLU A 892 -29.21 3.76 -24.48
C GLU A 892 -28.41 4.22 -23.27
N ALA A 893 -29.01 4.94 -22.32
CA ALA A 893 -28.37 5.30 -21.06
C ALA A 893 -28.01 4.07 -20.22
N ALA A 894 -29.01 3.25 -19.90
CA ALA A 894 -28.93 2.17 -18.92
C ALA A 894 -28.28 0.88 -19.46
N TYR A 895 -28.58 0.50 -20.69
CA TYR A 895 -28.16 -0.76 -21.33
C TYR A 895 -27.50 -0.48 -22.68
N PRO A 896 -26.33 0.18 -22.68
CA PRO A 896 -25.68 0.62 -23.92
C PRO A 896 -25.29 -0.53 -24.87
N ALA A 897 -25.11 -1.75 -24.34
CA ALA A 897 -24.88 -2.97 -25.13
C ALA A 897 -26.20 -3.57 -25.74
N GLY A 898 -27.35 -2.96 -25.47
CA GLY A 898 -28.66 -3.37 -26.01
C GLY A 898 -29.32 -4.55 -25.30
N ASP A 899 -28.68 -5.26 -24.39
CA ASP A 899 -29.25 -6.38 -23.66
C ASP A 899 -29.79 -5.96 -22.28
N SER A 900 -31.07 -5.63 -22.23
CA SER A 900 -31.76 -5.24 -20.99
C SER A 900 -32.02 -6.40 -20.02
N ASN A 901 -31.69 -7.65 -20.39
CA ASN A 901 -31.77 -8.81 -19.50
C ASN A 901 -30.42 -9.12 -18.82
N ALA A 902 -29.33 -8.47 -19.23
CA ALA A 902 -28.04 -8.62 -18.61
C ALA A 902 -28.05 -8.09 -17.17
N ALA A 903 -27.26 -8.74 -16.30
CA ALA A 903 -27.02 -8.23 -14.95
C ALA A 903 -26.38 -6.84 -15.04
N LYS A 904 -27.00 -5.82 -14.42
CA LYS A 904 -26.55 -4.43 -14.47
C LYS A 904 -25.92 -4.01 -13.14
N TYR A 905 -24.70 -3.48 -13.20
CA TYR A 905 -24.16 -2.65 -12.13
C TYR A 905 -24.69 -1.22 -12.25
N TRP A 906 -25.28 -0.71 -11.18
CA TRP A 906 -25.73 0.67 -11.11
C TRP A 906 -24.78 1.49 -10.25
N PRO A 907 -24.12 2.54 -10.81
CA PRO A 907 -23.31 3.43 -10.01
C PRO A 907 -24.18 4.13 -8.96
N PRO A 908 -23.72 4.24 -7.70
CA PRO A 908 -24.49 4.87 -6.64
C PRO A 908 -24.63 6.39 -6.80
N VAL A 909 -23.69 7.02 -7.48
CA VAL A 909 -23.66 8.46 -7.77
C VAL A 909 -23.39 8.71 -9.26
N SER A 910 -23.83 9.86 -9.79
CA SER A 910 -23.46 10.34 -11.10
C SER A 910 -22.06 10.96 -11.07
N ARG A 911 -21.64 11.66 -12.13
CA ARG A 911 -20.31 12.28 -12.24
C ARG A 911 -20.01 13.19 -11.04
N ILE A 912 -18.95 12.93 -10.31
CA ILE A 912 -18.55 13.70 -9.12
C ILE A 912 -17.87 15.02 -9.54
N ASP A 913 -18.28 16.12 -8.89
CA ASP A 913 -17.62 17.43 -9.04
C ASP A 913 -16.36 17.52 -8.19
N ASN A 914 -15.23 17.26 -8.83
CA ASN A 914 -13.92 17.31 -8.18
C ASN A 914 -13.53 18.73 -7.75
N VAL A 915 -13.94 19.76 -8.48
CA VAL A 915 -13.58 21.15 -8.20
C VAL A 915 -14.34 21.67 -6.98
N ALA A 916 -15.65 21.38 -6.90
CA ALA A 916 -16.46 21.73 -5.74
C ALA A 916 -15.91 21.11 -4.45
N GLY A 917 -15.51 19.82 -4.49
CA GLY A 917 -14.94 19.11 -3.35
C GLY A 917 -13.59 19.65 -2.87
N ASP A 918 -12.70 20.10 -3.80
CA ASP A 918 -11.43 20.71 -3.41
C ASP A 918 -11.55 22.15 -2.89
N ARG A 919 -12.59 22.87 -3.33
CA ARG A 919 -12.90 24.23 -2.83
C ARG A 919 -13.54 24.19 -1.44
N ASN A 920 -14.31 23.16 -1.14
CA ASN A 920 -15.05 22.98 0.11
C ASN A 920 -14.57 21.67 0.79
N LEU A 921 -13.32 21.67 1.24
CA LEU A 921 -12.66 20.46 1.74
C LEU A 921 -13.29 19.99 3.04
N VAL A 922 -13.95 18.82 3.02
CA VAL A 922 -14.48 18.11 4.18
C VAL A 922 -13.88 16.71 4.18
N CYS A 923 -13.00 16.40 5.15
CA CYS A 923 -12.24 15.15 5.21
C CYS A 923 -12.57 14.26 6.41
N SER A 924 -13.44 14.72 7.29
CA SER A 924 -13.98 13.98 8.43
C SER A 924 -15.43 14.41 8.66
N CYS A 925 -16.21 13.53 9.28
CA CYS A 925 -17.58 13.86 9.66
C CYS A 925 -17.55 14.71 10.93
N PRO A 926 -18.12 15.94 10.93
CA PRO A 926 -18.19 16.75 12.13
C PRO A 926 -18.99 16.05 13.24
N PRO A 927 -18.71 16.33 14.51
CA PRO A 927 -19.52 15.82 15.62
C PRO A 927 -20.96 16.38 15.57
N LEU A 928 -21.93 15.61 16.07
CA LEU A 928 -23.34 15.99 16.04
C LEU A 928 -23.63 17.37 16.66
N SER A 929 -22.83 17.81 17.64
CA SER A 929 -22.96 19.12 18.26
C SER A 929 -22.84 20.29 17.29
N GLU A 930 -22.04 20.16 16.22
CA GLU A 930 -21.89 21.24 15.23
C GLU A 930 -23.12 21.41 14.33
N TYR A 931 -23.96 20.37 14.21
CA TYR A 931 -25.21 20.46 13.46
C TYR A 931 -26.36 21.06 14.27
N VAL A 932 -26.30 20.98 15.61
CA VAL A 932 -27.31 21.56 16.50
C VAL A 932 -27.19 23.07 16.54
N ASP A 933 -25.96 23.59 16.60
CA ASP A 933 -25.72 25.04 16.62
C ASP A 933 -26.00 25.75 15.27
N ALA A 934 -26.07 25.01 14.17
CA ALA A 934 -26.41 25.54 12.85
C ALA A 934 -27.93 25.64 12.60
N ALA A 935 -28.75 25.07 13.49
CA ALA A 935 -30.22 25.04 13.37
C ALA A 935 -30.91 26.11 14.24
N GLU A 936 -30.17 26.84 15.12
CA GLU A 936 -30.60 28.05 15.87
C GLU A 936 -30.16 29.32 15.10
#